data_3972b1c6174b82fad9fb316e8c932853
#
_entry.id   3972b1c6174b82fad9fb316e8c932853
#
_cell.length_a   1.000
_cell.length_b   1.000
_cell.length_c   1.000
_cell.angle_alpha   90.00
_cell.angle_beta   90.00
_cell.angle_gamma   90.00
#
_symmetry.space_group_name_H-M   'P 1'
#
loop_
_entity.id
_entity.type
_entity.pdbx_description
1 polymer ?
#
loop_
_entity_poly.entity_id
_entity_poly.type
_entity_poly.pdbx_seq_one_letter_code
_entity_poly.pdbx_strand_id
1 'polypeptide(L)'
;MENYKINPKLKVYEDIKNIYYAKPDKTLAQHNEELHIQKKKLIDLGYIDDDKIIELLEYSIEFHDIGKINPEFQVRVKENKKFDTSKEVAHNILSIHFIDKKDYDDKNDFESIAYAVFYHHKFGNGDNDSIRADENTKKIIENLLSKLEEKGIKVIKKISPSLKLPNLHTDRNLKLLGLLMKCDHSASGGYEIEYSNDFLEDALNNLLSEFKEKDKSADWNNMQKFCKENSDKNIIAIADTGMGKTEGGFLWGGNNKIFFVLPLRTAINAMYKRFSEVIIKGENKEERVGLLHSNSLEYYLNNKKELVIDDKDEKEMDILEYNKRGKHLSLPVTICTPDQIFNFILKYKGYESKLATLSYSKIILDEMQMYDASLLAAVIFGITKIIEMGGKIAIVTATFPPIIEYFLNKYLMKDNKNVIKDLDKTDKVVEEPIFIKKKFTNNEKIRHNIVLIDDEIGIEQILWQFRKNRKENKKSNKILVICNTIKKAQEIYLKLKEHDDLKDKINMLHSNFIREDRENKEKEILDFGKTEFDGEGIWISTSLVEASLDIDFDYLFTELQDLNSLFQRFGRCNRKGKKSVDEANCFIYLKIEDKYLKEKGSKYGFIDKNIYENSKKGLENYCKVISKDEIENFENYNELFKNYSKQINEGDKIKLIEENLSFENLKESPFVEEFENAYKKYQRILNSDENSQDVLKLRDIQSVTVIPYNIYEENEENIKELIKKIEDKNLSLEERQKAKTDLLKKTLSIQYYQLSEYFKILDSKEYNSNSINKFEKIIVAISDYDKELGFCATKNSKNFYFI
;
A
#
# COMPACT_ATOMS: atom_id res chain seq x y z
N MET A 1 -31.80 19.89 17.86
CA MET A 1 -31.59 18.53 18.41
C MET A 1 -32.93 17.85 18.43
N GLU A 2 -33.25 17.08 17.39
CA GLU A 2 -34.45 16.25 17.38
C GLU A 2 -34.23 15.10 18.35
N ASN A 3 -35.17 14.92 19.28
CA ASN A 3 -35.16 13.85 20.28
C ASN A 3 -35.01 12.48 19.61
N TYR A 4 -33.82 11.92 19.67
CA TYR A 4 -33.58 10.51 19.27
C TYR A 4 -34.40 9.62 20.21
N LYS A 5 -35.45 9.00 19.69
CA LYS A 5 -36.26 8.07 20.47
C LYS A 5 -35.52 6.77 20.64
N ILE A 6 -34.83 6.61 21.76
CA ILE A 6 -34.21 5.36 22.17
C ILE A 6 -35.30 4.26 22.22
N ASN A 7 -34.97 3.10 21.66
CA ASN A 7 -35.88 1.94 21.67
C ASN A 7 -36.31 1.63 23.12
N PRO A 8 -37.62 1.49 23.41
CA PRO A 8 -38.11 1.25 24.75
C PRO A 8 -37.51 0.06 25.49
N LYS A 9 -37.00 -0.94 24.78
CA LYS A 9 -36.28 -2.10 25.32
C LYS A 9 -34.94 -1.72 25.93
N LEU A 10 -34.32 -0.61 25.51
CA LEU A 10 -33.03 -0.10 26.01
C LEU A 10 -33.17 0.79 27.25
N LYS A 11 -34.38 1.25 27.57
CA LYS A 11 -34.63 2.14 28.73
C LYS A 11 -34.40 1.50 30.10
N VAL A 12 -34.34 0.18 30.18
CA VAL A 12 -34.22 -0.56 31.45
C VAL A 12 -32.96 -0.19 32.24
N TYR A 13 -31.94 0.36 31.58
CA TYR A 13 -30.68 0.74 32.23
C TYR A 13 -30.36 2.25 32.14
N GLU A 14 -31.30 3.08 31.66
CA GLU A 14 -31.05 4.51 31.39
C GLU A 14 -30.73 5.29 32.68
N ASP A 15 -31.51 5.06 33.75
CA ASP A 15 -31.27 5.69 35.06
C ASP A 15 -29.91 5.26 35.65
N ILE A 16 -29.51 4.02 35.43
CA ILE A 16 -28.26 3.45 35.95
C ILE A 16 -27.07 4.07 35.22
N LYS A 17 -27.12 4.22 33.90
CA LYS A 17 -26.05 4.76 33.07
C LYS A 17 -25.70 6.21 33.42
N ASN A 18 -26.67 6.98 33.92
CA ASN A 18 -26.45 8.36 34.37
C ASN A 18 -25.67 8.47 35.67
N ILE A 19 -25.66 7.39 36.49
CA ILE A 19 -25.06 7.37 37.84
C ILE A 19 -23.63 6.83 37.81
N TYR A 20 -23.35 5.85 36.91
CA TYR A 20 -22.07 5.16 36.84
C TYR A 20 -21.14 5.73 35.77
N TYR A 21 -19.86 5.74 36.07
CA TYR A 21 -18.82 6.33 35.23
C TYR A 21 -18.24 5.33 34.22
N ALA A 22 -18.10 5.74 32.97
CA ALA A 22 -17.32 5.03 31.94
C ALA A 22 -15.82 5.39 32.04
N LYS A 23 -15.53 6.64 32.41
CA LYS A 23 -14.21 7.24 32.58
C LYS A 23 -14.24 8.19 33.78
N PRO A 24 -13.09 8.66 34.33
CA PRO A 24 -13.06 9.54 35.51
C PRO A 24 -13.96 10.77 35.40
N ASP A 25 -14.15 11.29 34.19
CA ASP A 25 -14.85 12.53 33.89
C ASP A 25 -16.17 12.36 33.12
N LYS A 26 -16.55 11.11 32.78
CA LYS A 26 -17.74 10.84 31.95
C LYS A 26 -18.59 9.69 32.50
N THR A 27 -19.90 9.87 32.50
CA THR A 27 -20.85 8.79 32.80
C THR A 27 -20.98 7.83 31.60
N LEU A 28 -21.54 6.65 31.84
CA LEU A 28 -21.85 5.69 30.78
C LEU A 28 -22.84 6.27 29.77
N ALA A 29 -23.85 7.03 30.22
CA ALA A 29 -24.83 7.67 29.36
C ALA A 29 -24.14 8.70 28.42
N GLN A 30 -23.30 9.57 28.96
CA GLN A 30 -22.54 10.54 28.17
C GLN A 30 -21.64 9.87 27.12
N HIS A 31 -20.97 8.79 27.53
CA HIS A 31 -20.13 8.06 26.60
C HIS A 31 -20.94 7.38 25.48
N ASN A 32 -22.07 6.75 25.80
CA ASN A 32 -22.96 6.17 24.78
C ASN A 32 -23.51 7.22 23.83
N GLU A 33 -23.86 8.42 24.32
CA GLU A 33 -24.33 9.53 23.48
C GLU A 33 -23.24 9.95 22.47
N GLU A 34 -21.98 10.03 22.88
CA GLU A 34 -20.88 10.29 21.94
C GLU A 34 -20.79 9.20 20.86
N LEU A 35 -20.95 7.93 21.19
CA LEU A 35 -20.96 6.85 20.18
C LEU A 35 -22.16 6.98 19.23
N HIS A 36 -23.34 7.35 19.73
CA HIS A 36 -24.53 7.58 18.89
C HIS A 36 -24.34 8.76 17.92
N ILE A 37 -23.64 9.83 18.34
CA ILE A 37 -23.24 10.93 17.45
C ILE A 37 -22.37 10.41 16.30
N GLN A 38 -21.37 9.55 16.61
CA GLN A 38 -20.50 8.97 15.60
C GLN A 38 -21.29 8.00 14.68
N LYS A 39 -22.17 7.16 15.22
CA LYS A 39 -23.09 6.31 14.44
C LYS A 39 -23.94 7.14 13.49
N LYS A 40 -24.57 8.21 13.99
CA LYS A 40 -25.40 9.10 13.18
C LYS A 40 -24.60 9.69 12.01
N LYS A 41 -23.37 10.10 12.23
CA LYS A 41 -22.50 10.62 11.17
C LYS A 41 -22.26 9.61 10.06
N LEU A 42 -22.04 8.31 10.38
CA LEU A 42 -21.91 7.26 9.37
C LEU A 42 -23.18 7.08 8.53
N ILE A 43 -24.36 7.23 9.17
CA ILE A 43 -25.66 7.15 8.48
C ILE A 43 -25.86 8.37 7.58
N ASP A 44 -25.63 9.58 8.10
CA ASP A 44 -25.80 10.85 7.38
C ASP A 44 -24.88 10.93 6.14
N LEU A 45 -23.69 10.30 6.20
CA LEU A 45 -22.76 10.19 5.07
C LEU A 45 -23.13 9.03 4.09
N GLY A 46 -24.18 8.26 4.38
CA GLY A 46 -24.59 7.12 3.54
C GLY A 46 -23.63 5.92 3.58
N TYR A 47 -22.78 5.80 4.59
CA TYR A 47 -21.83 4.69 4.75
C TYR A 47 -22.46 3.46 5.38
N ILE A 48 -23.59 3.63 6.07
CA ILE A 48 -24.41 2.56 6.62
C ILE A 48 -25.87 2.86 6.24
N ASP A 49 -26.46 1.99 5.42
CA ASP A 49 -27.83 2.08 4.89
C ASP A 49 -28.67 0.83 5.20
N ASP A 50 -28.07 -0.19 5.81
CA ASP A 50 -28.78 -1.40 6.25
C ASP A 50 -29.44 -1.15 7.62
N ASP A 51 -30.77 -1.00 7.61
CA ASP A 51 -31.58 -0.74 8.82
C ASP A 51 -31.29 -1.77 9.92
N LYS A 52 -31.03 -3.03 9.55
CA LYS A 52 -30.73 -4.09 10.52
C LYS A 52 -29.36 -3.92 11.19
N ILE A 53 -28.35 -3.57 10.42
CA ILE A 53 -27.01 -3.26 10.98
C ILE A 53 -27.09 -2.01 11.87
N ILE A 54 -27.86 -1.00 11.48
CA ILE A 54 -28.08 0.23 12.28
C ILE A 54 -28.73 -0.13 13.62
N GLU A 55 -29.80 -0.95 13.60
CA GLU A 55 -30.46 -1.41 14.83
C GLU A 55 -29.50 -2.20 15.73
N LEU A 56 -28.79 -3.18 15.18
CA LEU A 56 -27.83 -3.99 15.94
C LEU A 56 -26.68 -3.16 16.52
N LEU A 57 -26.22 -2.16 15.79
CA LEU A 57 -25.18 -1.24 16.26
C LEU A 57 -25.68 -0.39 17.43
N GLU A 58 -26.93 0.04 17.39
CA GLU A 58 -27.59 0.76 18.50
C GLU A 58 -27.60 -0.08 19.78
N TYR A 59 -28.06 -1.34 19.69
CA TYR A 59 -28.00 -2.25 20.84
C TYR A 59 -26.55 -2.49 21.32
N SER A 60 -25.62 -2.68 20.39
CA SER A 60 -24.24 -2.91 20.73
C SER A 60 -23.61 -1.72 21.45
N ILE A 61 -23.90 -0.48 21.02
CA ILE A 61 -23.48 0.75 21.72
C ILE A 61 -24.02 0.80 23.14
N GLU A 62 -25.31 0.44 23.30
CA GLU A 62 -25.94 0.51 24.63
C GLU A 62 -25.37 -0.50 25.62
N PHE A 63 -24.90 -1.65 25.15
CA PHE A 63 -24.45 -2.74 26.02
C PHE A 63 -22.92 -2.90 26.11
N HIS A 64 -22.10 -2.33 25.23
CA HIS A 64 -20.66 -2.66 25.17
C HIS A 64 -19.95 -2.41 26.51
N ASP A 65 -20.27 -1.32 27.17
CA ASP A 65 -19.63 -0.83 28.39
C ASP A 65 -20.45 -1.02 29.67
N ILE A 66 -21.65 -1.60 29.59
CA ILE A 66 -22.56 -1.70 30.74
C ILE A 66 -21.91 -2.50 31.92
N GLY A 67 -21.01 -3.43 31.64
CA GLY A 67 -20.27 -4.15 32.67
C GLY A 67 -19.37 -3.26 33.55
N LYS A 68 -19.09 -2.02 33.16
CA LYS A 68 -18.38 -1.01 33.97
C LYS A 68 -19.14 -0.58 35.24
N ILE A 69 -20.43 -0.85 35.33
CA ILE A 69 -21.21 -0.54 36.53
C ILE A 69 -20.82 -1.39 37.75
N ASN A 70 -19.99 -2.44 37.58
CA ASN A 70 -19.53 -3.25 38.68
C ASN A 70 -18.76 -2.41 39.73
N PRO A 71 -18.94 -2.73 41.07
CA PRO A 71 -18.40 -1.91 42.15
C PRO A 71 -16.87 -1.74 42.10
N GLU A 72 -16.14 -2.78 41.73
CA GLU A 72 -14.66 -2.75 41.69
C GLU A 72 -14.16 -1.77 40.59
N PHE A 73 -14.78 -1.80 39.41
CA PHE A 73 -14.47 -0.83 38.35
C PHE A 73 -14.76 0.61 38.79
N GLN A 74 -15.91 0.87 39.45
CA GLN A 74 -16.29 2.20 39.93
C GLN A 74 -15.34 2.74 41.00
N VAL A 75 -14.87 1.88 41.90
CA VAL A 75 -13.84 2.26 42.89
C VAL A 75 -12.53 2.58 42.16
N ARG A 76 -12.14 1.73 41.23
CA ARG A 76 -10.90 1.91 40.47
C ARG A 76 -10.86 3.22 39.68
N VAL A 77 -11.95 3.58 39.00
CA VAL A 77 -12.07 4.83 38.25
C VAL A 77 -12.00 6.05 39.14
N LYS A 78 -12.71 6.03 40.29
CA LYS A 78 -12.73 7.17 41.25
C LYS A 78 -11.38 7.35 41.97
N GLU A 79 -10.69 6.28 42.28
CA GLU A 79 -9.46 6.30 43.07
C GLU A 79 -8.18 6.18 42.20
N ASN A 80 -8.32 6.16 40.88
CA ASN A 80 -7.24 5.99 39.91
C ASN A 80 -6.33 4.79 40.20
N LYS A 81 -6.93 3.66 40.60
CA LYS A 81 -6.23 2.39 40.91
C LYS A 81 -5.92 1.60 39.63
N LYS A 82 -4.96 0.66 39.76
CA LYS A 82 -4.69 -0.32 38.70
C LYS A 82 -5.71 -1.46 38.72
N PHE A 83 -5.87 -2.13 37.57
CA PHE A 83 -6.72 -3.31 37.44
C PHE A 83 -6.20 -4.46 38.33
N ASP A 84 -7.10 -5.07 39.10
CA ASP A 84 -6.79 -6.17 40.02
C ASP A 84 -7.47 -7.45 39.55
N THR A 85 -6.70 -8.34 38.95
CA THR A 85 -7.18 -9.63 38.37
C THR A 85 -7.76 -10.58 39.44
N SER A 86 -7.51 -10.36 40.73
CA SER A 86 -8.07 -11.16 41.84
C SER A 86 -9.51 -10.76 42.23
N LYS A 87 -9.97 -9.57 41.79
CA LYS A 87 -11.26 -8.98 42.16
C LYS A 87 -12.11 -8.55 40.96
N GLU A 88 -11.46 -8.29 39.83
CA GLU A 88 -12.11 -7.76 38.60
C GLU A 88 -11.94 -8.70 37.43
N VAL A 89 -12.92 -8.70 36.53
CA VAL A 89 -12.82 -9.22 35.17
C VAL A 89 -13.00 -8.08 34.20
N ALA A 90 -12.55 -8.24 32.98
CA ALA A 90 -12.74 -7.24 31.93
C ALA A 90 -14.25 -6.96 31.74
N HIS A 91 -14.61 -5.68 31.66
CA HIS A 91 -16.03 -5.25 31.63
C HIS A 91 -16.81 -5.82 30.45
N ASN A 92 -16.17 -6.05 29.29
CA ASN A 92 -16.81 -6.69 28.13
C ASN A 92 -17.33 -8.11 28.46
N ILE A 93 -16.67 -8.84 29.37
CA ILE A 93 -17.13 -10.14 29.86
C ILE A 93 -18.41 -9.98 30.70
N LEU A 94 -18.44 -9.00 31.62
CA LEU A 94 -19.60 -8.72 32.42
C LEU A 94 -20.77 -8.16 31.60
N SER A 95 -20.48 -7.37 30.55
CA SER A 95 -21.49 -6.74 29.71
C SER A 95 -22.44 -7.74 29.05
N ILE A 96 -21.97 -8.96 28.74
CA ILE A 96 -22.83 -10.01 28.16
C ILE A 96 -23.96 -10.44 29.16
N HIS A 97 -23.73 -10.34 30.46
CA HIS A 97 -24.71 -10.70 31.48
C HIS A 97 -25.89 -9.71 31.60
N PHE A 98 -25.90 -8.65 30.78
CA PHE A 98 -27.00 -7.68 30.67
C PHE A 98 -27.83 -7.87 29.40
N ILE A 99 -27.45 -8.77 28.51
CA ILE A 99 -28.13 -9.02 27.22
C ILE A 99 -29.02 -10.26 27.37
N ASP A 100 -30.34 -10.07 27.46
CA ASP A 100 -31.30 -11.17 27.60
C ASP A 100 -31.75 -11.68 26.22
N LYS A 101 -31.50 -12.96 25.93
CA LYS A 101 -31.96 -13.60 24.68
C LYS A 101 -33.44 -13.44 24.44
N LYS A 102 -34.27 -13.33 25.50
CA LYS A 102 -35.72 -13.19 25.42
C LYS A 102 -36.15 -11.84 24.87
N ASP A 103 -35.29 -10.85 24.87
CA ASP A 103 -35.56 -9.51 24.38
C ASP A 103 -35.44 -9.40 22.85
N TYR A 104 -35.02 -10.49 22.18
CA TYR A 104 -34.81 -10.54 20.73
C TYR A 104 -35.64 -11.63 20.10
N ASP A 105 -36.36 -11.27 19.04
CA ASP A 105 -37.22 -12.20 18.28
C ASP A 105 -36.33 -13.15 17.41
N ASP A 106 -35.20 -12.64 16.86
CA ASP A 106 -34.23 -13.44 16.11
C ASP A 106 -33.03 -13.81 17.01
N LYS A 107 -32.79 -15.12 17.08
CA LYS A 107 -31.59 -15.65 17.78
C LYS A 107 -30.29 -15.09 17.21
N ASN A 108 -30.21 -14.87 15.90
CA ASN A 108 -29.02 -14.38 15.24
C ASN A 108 -28.70 -12.92 15.64
N ASP A 109 -29.73 -12.11 15.94
CA ASP A 109 -29.54 -10.74 16.43
C ASP A 109 -28.91 -10.71 17.81
N PHE A 110 -29.46 -11.52 18.74
CA PHE A 110 -28.87 -11.71 20.06
C PHE A 110 -27.39 -12.16 19.96
N GLU A 111 -27.11 -13.14 19.09
CA GLU A 111 -25.77 -13.68 18.90
C GLU A 111 -24.82 -12.62 18.30
N SER A 112 -25.28 -11.79 17.37
CA SER A 112 -24.50 -10.70 16.77
C SER A 112 -24.14 -9.63 17.78
N ILE A 113 -25.10 -9.18 18.60
CA ILE A 113 -24.88 -8.18 19.64
C ILE A 113 -23.92 -8.75 20.71
N ALA A 114 -24.18 -9.98 21.19
CA ALA A 114 -23.30 -10.63 22.16
C ALA A 114 -21.86 -10.77 21.64
N TYR A 115 -21.69 -11.11 20.37
CA TYR A 115 -20.38 -11.16 19.70
C TYR A 115 -19.68 -9.80 19.71
N ALA A 116 -20.37 -8.74 19.24
CA ALA A 116 -19.80 -7.40 19.17
C ALA A 116 -19.41 -6.87 20.56
N VAL A 117 -20.31 -7.02 21.54
CA VAL A 117 -20.08 -6.58 22.92
C VAL A 117 -18.95 -7.37 23.59
N PHE A 118 -18.83 -8.67 23.31
CA PHE A 118 -17.76 -9.47 23.92
C PHE A 118 -16.39 -9.15 23.36
N TYR A 119 -16.28 -8.95 22.02
CA TYR A 119 -15.00 -8.83 21.35
C TYR A 119 -14.49 -7.39 21.20
N HIS A 120 -15.25 -6.33 21.58
CA HIS A 120 -14.84 -4.95 21.31
C HIS A 120 -13.50 -4.52 21.96
N HIS A 121 -13.05 -5.19 23.00
CA HIS A 121 -11.72 -5.01 23.62
C HIS A 121 -10.81 -6.23 23.52
N LYS A 122 -11.33 -7.37 23.05
CA LYS A 122 -10.50 -8.58 22.94
C LYS A 122 -9.73 -8.60 21.65
N PHE A 123 -8.43 -8.68 21.81
CA PHE A 123 -7.52 -9.12 20.79
C PHE A 123 -7.22 -10.57 21.11
N GLY A 124 -7.69 -11.48 20.26
CA GLY A 124 -7.49 -12.88 20.50
C GLY A 124 -6.03 -13.23 20.56
N ASN A 125 -5.59 -13.58 21.72
CA ASN A 125 -4.62 -14.63 21.91
C ASN A 125 -5.42 -15.82 22.37
N GLY A 126 -5.20 -16.97 21.78
CA GLY A 126 -5.85 -18.26 21.97
C GLY A 126 -6.20 -18.74 23.37
N ASP A 127 -6.08 -17.91 24.35
CA ASP A 127 -6.51 -18.18 25.69
C ASP A 127 -7.84 -17.53 25.93
N ASN A 128 -8.83 -18.33 25.65
CA ASN A 128 -10.07 -18.25 26.35
C ASN A 128 -11.31 -17.88 25.53
N ASP A 129 -11.96 -18.89 25.24
CA ASP A 129 -13.33 -18.99 25.68
C ASP A 129 -13.48 -18.54 27.13
N SER A 130 -13.54 -17.24 27.40
CA SER A 130 -13.74 -16.71 28.74
C SER A 130 -15.15 -16.95 29.26
N ILE A 131 -16.04 -17.48 28.40
CA ILE A 131 -17.25 -18.18 28.81
C ILE A 131 -16.90 -19.53 29.44
N ARG A 132 -15.77 -20.15 29.13
CA ARG A 132 -15.15 -21.28 29.80
C ARG A 132 -14.06 -20.85 30.79
N ALA A 133 -14.23 -19.69 31.44
CA ALA A 133 -13.33 -19.17 32.44
C ALA A 133 -12.96 -20.27 33.43
N ASP A 134 -11.73 -20.25 33.94
CA ASP A 134 -11.29 -21.08 35.03
C ASP A 134 -12.21 -20.87 36.25
N GLU A 135 -12.23 -21.82 37.18
CA GLU A 135 -13.11 -21.80 38.34
C GLU A 135 -12.96 -20.54 39.23
N ASN A 136 -11.78 -19.91 39.19
CA ASN A 136 -11.52 -18.69 39.95
C ASN A 136 -12.18 -17.48 39.29
N THR A 137 -12.02 -17.34 37.98
CA THR A 137 -12.68 -16.29 37.17
C THR A 137 -14.21 -16.41 37.26
N LYS A 138 -14.77 -17.61 37.22
CA LYS A 138 -16.22 -17.85 37.44
C LYS A 138 -16.68 -17.36 38.79
N LYS A 139 -15.96 -17.65 39.85
CA LYS A 139 -16.28 -17.17 41.23
C LYS A 139 -16.25 -15.63 41.30
N ILE A 140 -15.29 -14.99 40.63
CA ILE A 140 -15.21 -13.51 40.57
C ILE A 140 -16.44 -12.96 39.84
N ILE A 141 -16.80 -13.51 38.69
CA ILE A 141 -18.00 -13.12 37.93
C ILE A 141 -19.25 -13.27 38.80
N GLU A 142 -19.46 -14.43 39.42
CA GLU A 142 -20.63 -14.70 40.29
C GLU A 142 -20.71 -13.72 41.45
N ASN A 143 -19.59 -13.41 42.10
CA ASN A 143 -19.52 -12.43 43.20
C ASN A 143 -19.88 -11.03 42.69
N LEU A 144 -19.34 -10.56 41.55
CA LEU A 144 -19.66 -9.27 40.97
C LEU A 144 -21.13 -9.15 40.55
N LEU A 145 -21.70 -10.19 39.93
CA LEU A 145 -23.11 -10.23 39.58
C LEU A 145 -24.02 -10.23 40.81
N SER A 146 -23.67 -10.94 41.88
CA SER A 146 -24.43 -10.95 43.13
C SER A 146 -24.44 -9.55 43.80
N LYS A 147 -23.29 -8.85 43.81
CA LYS A 147 -23.20 -7.46 44.30
C LYS A 147 -24.09 -6.48 43.50
N LEU A 148 -24.28 -6.73 42.21
CA LEU A 148 -25.17 -5.92 41.35
C LEU A 148 -26.66 -6.21 41.66
N GLU A 149 -27.03 -7.48 41.85
CA GLU A 149 -28.41 -7.83 42.26
C GLU A 149 -28.77 -7.25 43.62
N GLU A 150 -27.85 -7.26 44.60
CA GLU A 150 -28.06 -6.65 45.90
C GLU A 150 -28.38 -5.15 45.79
N LYS A 151 -27.92 -4.49 44.71
CA LYS A 151 -28.26 -3.11 44.37
C LYS A 151 -29.53 -2.97 43.49
N GLY A 152 -30.27 -4.06 43.29
CA GLY A 152 -31.51 -4.08 42.50
C GLY A 152 -31.31 -4.08 41.01
N ILE A 153 -30.07 -4.32 40.49
CA ILE A 153 -29.74 -4.33 39.06
C ILE A 153 -30.03 -5.72 38.50
N LYS A 154 -30.87 -5.80 37.48
CA LYS A 154 -31.17 -7.07 36.80
C LYS A 154 -29.97 -7.58 36.02
N VAL A 155 -29.51 -8.79 36.31
CA VAL A 155 -28.42 -9.46 35.55
C VAL A 155 -28.78 -10.90 35.22
N ILE A 156 -28.12 -11.46 34.21
CA ILE A 156 -28.31 -12.84 33.77
C ILE A 156 -27.14 -13.68 34.31
N LYS A 157 -27.38 -14.49 35.35
CA LYS A 157 -26.34 -15.30 35.99
C LYS A 157 -25.78 -16.39 35.08
N LYS A 158 -26.61 -17.00 34.25
CA LYS A 158 -26.21 -18.12 33.39
C LYS A 158 -26.36 -17.71 31.93
N ILE A 159 -25.22 -17.48 31.26
CA ILE A 159 -25.18 -17.32 29.81
C ILE A 159 -25.57 -18.67 29.17
N SER A 160 -26.37 -18.59 28.11
CA SER A 160 -26.81 -19.80 27.40
C SER A 160 -25.62 -20.67 26.97
N PRO A 161 -25.58 -21.97 27.28
CA PRO A 161 -24.54 -22.87 26.80
C PRO A 161 -24.47 -22.99 25.29
N SER A 162 -25.57 -22.59 24.60
CA SER A 162 -25.65 -22.57 23.14
C SER A 162 -24.93 -21.37 22.48
N LEU A 163 -24.54 -20.38 23.27
CA LEU A 163 -23.78 -19.23 22.77
C LEU A 163 -22.31 -19.62 22.62
N LYS A 164 -21.95 -20.03 21.42
CA LYS A 164 -20.56 -20.38 21.04
C LYS A 164 -19.95 -19.22 20.27
N LEU A 165 -19.50 -18.19 20.97
CA LEU A 165 -18.99 -16.95 20.38
C LEU A 165 -17.91 -17.15 19.30
N PRO A 166 -16.95 -18.08 19.41
CA PRO A 166 -15.97 -18.31 18.33
C PRO A 166 -16.62 -18.76 17.02
N ASN A 167 -17.73 -19.52 17.07
CA ASN A 167 -18.43 -19.99 15.89
C ASN A 167 -19.26 -18.89 15.20
N LEU A 168 -19.32 -17.70 15.78
CA LEU A 168 -20.07 -16.54 15.27
C LEU A 168 -19.20 -15.57 14.45
N HIS A 169 -18.04 -15.97 14.03
CA HIS A 169 -17.11 -15.18 13.22
C HIS A 169 -17.60 -15.10 11.76
N THR A 170 -18.69 -14.35 11.54
CA THR A 170 -19.31 -14.11 10.23
C THR A 170 -19.00 -12.71 9.74
N ASP A 171 -19.12 -12.45 8.43
CA ASP A 171 -18.85 -11.13 7.85
C ASP A 171 -19.80 -10.07 8.45
N ARG A 172 -21.08 -10.41 8.71
CA ARG A 172 -22.04 -9.54 9.40
C ARG A 172 -21.56 -9.14 10.80
N ASN A 173 -21.13 -10.12 11.58
CA ASN A 173 -20.68 -9.90 12.95
C ASN A 173 -19.36 -9.14 13.01
N LEU A 174 -18.44 -9.40 12.07
CA LEU A 174 -17.20 -8.64 11.91
C LEU A 174 -17.48 -7.18 11.53
N LYS A 175 -18.43 -6.93 10.62
CA LYS A 175 -18.87 -5.58 10.25
C LYS A 175 -19.42 -4.84 11.46
N LEU A 176 -20.34 -5.47 12.20
CA LEU A 176 -20.93 -4.90 13.41
C LEU A 176 -19.89 -4.58 14.48
N LEU A 177 -19.01 -5.52 14.80
CA LEU A 177 -17.91 -5.33 15.76
C LEU A 177 -16.99 -4.18 15.30
N GLY A 178 -16.61 -4.17 14.03
CA GLY A 178 -15.73 -3.13 13.47
C GLY A 178 -16.34 -1.74 13.54
N LEU A 179 -17.64 -1.60 13.26
CA LEU A 179 -18.39 -0.36 13.39
C LEU A 179 -18.49 0.10 14.86
N LEU A 180 -18.79 -0.81 15.80
CA LEU A 180 -18.79 -0.51 17.23
C LEU A 180 -17.43 0.00 17.68
N MET A 181 -16.36 -0.73 17.36
CA MET A 181 -14.99 -0.32 17.72
C MET A 181 -14.61 1.04 17.11
N LYS A 182 -15.05 1.32 15.90
CA LYS A 182 -14.78 2.60 15.24
C LYS A 182 -15.51 3.74 15.95
N CYS A 183 -16.77 3.56 16.32
CA CYS A 183 -17.54 4.53 17.10
C CYS A 183 -16.91 4.79 18.48
N ASP A 184 -16.54 3.72 19.21
CA ASP A 184 -15.92 3.82 20.53
C ASP A 184 -14.55 4.52 20.46
N HIS A 185 -13.68 4.12 19.54
CA HIS A 185 -12.36 4.74 19.40
C HIS A 185 -12.45 6.22 19.03
N SER A 186 -13.40 6.62 18.16
CA SER A 186 -13.59 8.02 17.78
C SER A 186 -14.13 8.84 18.95
N ALA A 187 -15.17 8.36 19.62
CA ALA A 187 -15.73 9.00 20.81
C ALA A 187 -14.70 9.09 21.95
N SER A 188 -13.96 7.99 22.19
CA SER A 188 -12.93 7.93 23.22
C SER A 188 -11.73 8.79 22.92
N GLY A 189 -11.37 8.97 21.66
CA GLY A 189 -10.22 9.74 21.18
C GLY A 189 -10.53 11.20 20.90
N GLY A 190 -11.82 11.60 20.90
CA GLY A 190 -12.26 12.98 20.64
C GLY A 190 -12.02 13.43 19.19
N TYR A 191 -12.07 12.51 18.22
CA TYR A 191 -11.88 12.82 16.80
C TYR A 191 -13.09 12.33 15.96
N GLU A 192 -13.26 12.96 14.79
CA GLU A 192 -14.33 12.62 13.87
C GLU A 192 -14.15 11.21 13.31
N ILE A 193 -15.24 10.42 13.36
CA ILE A 193 -15.21 9.05 12.84
C ILE A 193 -14.93 9.02 11.33
N GLU A 194 -15.55 9.96 10.60
CA GLU A 194 -15.38 10.18 9.16
C GLU A 194 -15.55 11.65 8.80
N TYR A 195 -14.77 12.11 7.81
CA TYR A 195 -14.97 13.41 7.16
C TYR A 195 -15.74 13.21 5.85
N SER A 196 -16.55 14.22 5.46
CA SER A 196 -17.34 14.16 4.24
C SER A 196 -16.49 14.25 2.97
N ASN A 197 -16.90 13.56 1.91
CA ASN A 197 -16.41 13.77 0.57
C ASN A 197 -17.49 14.46 -0.28
N ASP A 198 -17.73 15.73 -0.01
CA ASP A 198 -18.69 16.58 -0.71
C ASP A 198 -18.04 17.51 -1.75
N PHE A 199 -16.75 17.36 -1.98
CA PHE A 199 -15.90 18.29 -2.75
C PHE A 199 -15.29 17.71 -4.02
N LEU A 200 -15.13 16.36 -4.13
CA LEU A 200 -14.27 15.78 -5.16
C LEU A 200 -14.85 15.94 -6.58
N GLU A 201 -16.14 15.76 -6.74
CA GLU A 201 -16.79 15.96 -8.04
C GLU A 201 -16.67 17.40 -8.53
N ASP A 202 -16.86 18.38 -7.63
CA ASP A 202 -16.69 19.79 -7.96
C ASP A 202 -15.22 20.12 -8.26
N ALA A 203 -14.28 19.58 -7.51
CA ALA A 203 -12.84 19.76 -7.77
C ALA A 203 -12.44 19.22 -9.15
N LEU A 204 -12.96 18.05 -9.55
CA LEU A 204 -12.72 17.48 -10.88
C LEU A 204 -13.40 18.28 -11.99
N ASN A 205 -14.61 18.80 -11.78
CA ASN A 205 -15.29 19.67 -12.72
C ASN A 205 -14.54 21.00 -12.91
N ASN A 206 -13.99 21.58 -11.83
CA ASN A 206 -13.15 22.77 -11.89
C ASN A 206 -11.86 22.50 -12.68
N LEU A 207 -11.21 21.35 -12.44
CA LEU A 207 -10.03 20.92 -13.22
C LEU A 207 -10.33 20.79 -14.71
N LEU A 208 -11.48 20.22 -15.09
CA LEU A 208 -11.92 20.15 -16.49
C LEU A 208 -12.16 21.54 -17.08
N SER A 209 -12.73 22.46 -16.29
CA SER A 209 -12.98 23.84 -16.71
C SER A 209 -11.67 24.57 -17.05
N GLU A 210 -10.61 24.37 -16.26
CA GLU A 210 -9.27 24.91 -16.53
C GLU A 210 -8.65 24.35 -17.82
N PHE A 211 -8.90 23.05 -18.10
CA PHE A 211 -8.47 22.48 -19.39
C PHE A 211 -9.22 23.13 -20.55
N LYS A 212 -10.53 23.42 -20.40
CA LYS A 212 -11.35 24.09 -21.40
C LYS A 212 -10.97 25.57 -21.62
N GLU A 213 -10.41 26.23 -20.62
CA GLU A 213 -9.87 27.59 -20.78
C GLU A 213 -8.64 27.60 -21.72
N LYS A 214 -7.82 26.54 -21.64
CA LYS A 214 -6.62 26.36 -22.49
C LYS A 214 -6.96 25.81 -23.88
N ASP A 215 -7.92 24.90 -23.91
CA ASP A 215 -8.41 24.26 -25.15
C ASP A 215 -9.93 24.07 -25.05
N LYS A 216 -10.70 24.87 -25.80
CA LYS A 216 -12.18 24.82 -25.77
C LYS A 216 -12.75 23.44 -26.14
N SER A 217 -11.99 22.58 -26.80
CA SER A 217 -12.38 21.22 -27.17
C SER A 217 -12.08 20.20 -26.07
N ALA A 218 -11.41 20.59 -25.00
CA ALA A 218 -11.05 19.68 -23.92
C ALA A 218 -12.29 19.06 -23.25
N ASP A 219 -12.28 17.75 -23.10
CA ASP A 219 -13.31 16.96 -22.39
C ASP A 219 -12.67 15.71 -21.80
N TRP A 220 -13.40 15.06 -20.90
CA TRP A 220 -12.98 13.74 -20.43
C TRP A 220 -12.89 12.78 -21.62
N ASN A 221 -11.79 12.02 -21.69
CA ASN A 221 -11.63 11.00 -22.72
C ASN A 221 -12.51 9.77 -22.48
N ASN A 222 -12.55 8.84 -23.45
CA ASN A 222 -13.44 7.68 -23.40
C ASN A 222 -13.20 6.79 -22.17
N MET A 223 -11.95 6.63 -21.68
CA MET A 223 -11.65 5.87 -20.48
C MET A 223 -12.19 6.58 -19.23
N GLN A 224 -11.98 7.88 -19.11
CA GLN A 224 -12.47 8.69 -17.99
C GLN A 224 -14.00 8.72 -17.94
N LYS A 225 -14.66 8.83 -19.09
CA LYS A 225 -16.13 8.72 -19.21
C LYS A 225 -16.62 7.34 -18.78
N PHE A 226 -15.97 6.26 -19.25
CA PHE A 226 -16.29 4.91 -18.84
C PHE A 226 -16.19 4.73 -17.31
N CYS A 227 -15.12 5.24 -16.68
CA CYS A 227 -14.95 5.20 -15.23
C CYS A 227 -16.09 5.93 -14.50
N LYS A 228 -16.46 7.13 -14.95
CA LYS A 228 -17.55 7.94 -14.36
C LYS A 228 -18.91 7.26 -14.51
N GLU A 229 -19.23 6.74 -15.70
CA GLU A 229 -20.52 6.11 -16.02
C GLU A 229 -20.74 4.77 -15.29
N ASN A 230 -19.68 4.12 -14.84
CA ASN A 230 -19.74 2.85 -14.13
C ASN A 230 -19.24 2.96 -12.68
N SER A 231 -19.46 4.12 -12.05
CA SER A 231 -19.06 4.38 -10.67
C SER A 231 -19.77 3.50 -9.64
N ASP A 232 -20.88 2.90 -9.99
CA ASP A 232 -21.67 1.96 -9.18
C ASP A 232 -21.22 0.49 -9.31
N LYS A 233 -20.30 0.18 -10.23
CA LYS A 233 -19.82 -1.19 -10.54
C LYS A 233 -18.36 -1.38 -10.19
N ASN A 234 -17.92 -2.63 -10.00
CA ASN A 234 -16.51 -2.93 -10.01
C ASN A 234 -16.00 -2.93 -11.46
N ILE A 235 -14.86 -2.27 -11.70
CA ILE A 235 -14.33 -2.07 -13.05
C ILE A 235 -12.88 -2.50 -13.19
N ILE A 236 -12.51 -2.91 -14.40
CA ILE A 236 -11.13 -3.07 -14.85
C ILE A 236 -10.96 -2.19 -16.10
N ALA A 237 -10.27 -1.07 -15.95
CA ALA A 237 -9.96 -0.15 -17.04
C ALA A 237 -8.47 -0.25 -17.41
N ILE A 238 -8.17 -0.75 -18.62
CA ILE A 238 -6.82 -0.88 -19.13
C ILE A 238 -6.59 0.28 -20.08
N ALA A 239 -5.64 1.18 -19.77
CA ALA A 239 -5.43 2.39 -20.54
C ALA A 239 -3.95 2.77 -20.61
N ASP A 240 -3.52 3.30 -21.75
CA ASP A 240 -2.15 3.69 -22.02
C ASP A 240 -1.61 4.69 -20.99
N THR A 241 -0.29 4.69 -20.83
CA THR A 241 0.39 5.69 -20.00
C THR A 241 0.12 7.10 -20.55
N GLY A 242 -0.31 8.01 -19.68
CA GLY A 242 -0.63 9.39 -20.03
C GLY A 242 -2.08 9.64 -20.45
N MET A 243 -2.97 8.63 -20.41
CA MET A 243 -4.40 8.80 -20.68
C MET A 243 -5.23 9.31 -19.50
N GLY A 244 -4.58 9.81 -18.42
CA GLY A 244 -5.31 10.37 -17.27
C GLY A 244 -5.99 9.29 -16.43
N LYS A 245 -5.32 8.14 -16.21
CA LYS A 245 -5.80 7.05 -15.34
C LYS A 245 -6.15 7.52 -13.93
N THR A 246 -5.37 8.44 -13.38
CA THR A 246 -5.59 9.02 -12.07
C THR A 246 -6.94 9.72 -11.98
N GLU A 247 -7.23 10.63 -12.90
CA GLU A 247 -8.50 11.33 -12.98
C GLU A 247 -9.65 10.35 -13.23
N GLY A 248 -9.43 9.33 -14.08
CA GLY A 248 -10.41 8.26 -14.31
C GLY A 248 -10.77 7.51 -13.03
N GLY A 249 -9.77 7.16 -12.22
CA GLY A 249 -9.98 6.54 -10.90
C GLY A 249 -10.79 7.43 -9.96
N PHE A 250 -10.44 8.71 -9.85
CA PHE A 250 -11.20 9.65 -9.00
C PHE A 250 -12.61 9.93 -9.53
N LEU A 251 -12.81 9.99 -10.85
CA LEU A 251 -14.14 10.09 -11.46
C LEU A 251 -15.03 8.86 -11.14
N TRP A 252 -14.43 7.65 -11.14
CA TRP A 252 -15.12 6.46 -10.68
C TRP A 252 -15.42 6.53 -9.17
N GLY A 253 -14.49 7.05 -8.39
CA GLY A 253 -14.64 7.23 -6.95
C GLY A 253 -15.82 8.15 -6.61
N GLY A 254 -15.94 9.29 -7.29
CA GLY A 254 -16.95 10.32 -7.00
C GLY A 254 -16.88 10.80 -5.55
N ASN A 255 -18.00 11.30 -5.04
CA ASN A 255 -18.12 11.77 -3.65
C ASN A 255 -18.28 10.61 -2.63
N ASN A 256 -17.53 9.52 -2.80
CA ASN A 256 -17.50 8.41 -1.85
C ASN A 256 -16.20 8.40 -1.05
N LYS A 257 -16.12 7.53 -0.05
CA LYS A 257 -14.85 7.25 0.63
C LYS A 257 -13.93 6.45 -0.29
N ILE A 258 -12.70 6.97 -0.53
CA ILE A 258 -11.78 6.46 -1.54
C ILE A 258 -10.45 6.05 -0.91
N PHE A 259 -9.98 4.87 -1.26
CA PHE A 259 -8.59 4.45 -1.08
C PHE A 259 -7.92 4.31 -2.44
N PHE A 260 -6.91 5.16 -2.72
CA PHE A 260 -6.10 5.07 -3.92
C PHE A 260 -4.80 4.33 -3.60
N VAL A 261 -4.66 3.12 -4.13
CA VAL A 261 -3.61 2.19 -3.74
C VAL A 261 -2.56 2.09 -4.83
N LEU A 262 -1.31 2.35 -4.47
CA LEU A 262 -0.14 2.32 -5.34
C LEU A 262 0.97 1.43 -4.75
N PRO A 263 1.79 0.75 -5.59
CA PRO A 263 2.79 -0.21 -5.10
C PRO A 263 3.96 0.41 -4.36
N LEU A 264 4.35 1.66 -4.69
CA LEU A 264 5.57 2.30 -4.23
C LEU A 264 5.33 3.60 -3.48
N ARG A 265 6.14 3.86 -2.44
CA ARG A 265 6.06 5.08 -1.61
C ARG A 265 6.29 6.36 -2.41
N THR A 266 7.25 6.35 -3.33
CA THR A 266 7.54 7.51 -4.19
C THR A 266 6.33 7.89 -5.05
N ALA A 267 5.62 6.88 -5.60
CA ALA A 267 4.37 7.08 -6.32
C ALA A 267 3.29 7.70 -5.45
N ILE A 268 3.15 7.20 -4.25
CA ILE A 268 2.14 7.63 -3.28
C ILE A 268 2.40 9.08 -2.88
N ASN A 269 3.66 9.45 -2.60
CA ASN A 269 4.03 10.83 -2.27
C ASN A 269 3.76 11.79 -3.44
N ALA A 270 4.12 11.41 -4.66
CA ALA A 270 3.84 12.19 -5.85
C ALA A 270 2.34 12.33 -6.12
N MET A 271 1.57 11.25 -5.92
CA MET A 271 0.11 11.27 -6.07
C MET A 271 -0.56 12.14 -5.01
N TYR A 272 -0.11 12.05 -3.75
CA TYR A 272 -0.60 12.89 -2.66
C TYR A 272 -0.33 14.37 -2.97
N LYS A 273 0.88 14.71 -3.41
CA LYS A 273 1.24 16.09 -3.82
C LYS A 273 0.34 16.56 -4.97
N ARG A 274 0.19 15.76 -6.02
CA ARG A 274 -0.68 16.07 -7.16
C ARG A 274 -2.14 16.26 -6.75
N PHE A 275 -2.68 15.36 -5.92
CA PHE A 275 -4.06 15.49 -5.43
C PHE A 275 -4.24 16.77 -4.63
N SER A 276 -3.32 17.04 -3.69
CA SER A 276 -3.36 18.19 -2.81
C SER A 276 -3.21 19.52 -3.55
N GLU A 277 -2.30 19.61 -4.52
CA GLU A 277 -1.95 20.87 -5.18
C GLU A 277 -2.77 21.14 -6.44
N VAL A 278 -3.11 20.07 -7.21
CA VAL A 278 -3.75 20.20 -8.52
C VAL A 278 -5.25 19.96 -8.46
N ILE A 279 -5.70 18.93 -7.71
CA ILE A 279 -7.12 18.58 -7.67
C ILE A 279 -7.86 19.45 -6.65
N ILE A 280 -7.42 19.47 -5.38
CA ILE A 280 -8.08 20.25 -4.32
C ILE A 280 -7.45 21.62 -4.05
N LYS A 281 -6.37 21.98 -4.75
CA LYS A 281 -5.68 23.28 -4.67
C LYS A 281 -5.31 23.73 -3.26
N GLY A 282 -5.00 22.79 -2.41
CA GLY A 282 -4.63 23.02 -1.01
C GLY A 282 -5.79 23.26 -0.03
N GLU A 283 -7.02 23.38 -0.51
CA GLU A 283 -8.19 23.68 0.34
C GLU A 283 -8.49 22.54 1.33
N ASN A 284 -8.60 22.87 2.63
CA ASN A 284 -8.96 21.95 3.72
C ASN A 284 -8.27 20.60 3.64
N LYS A 285 -6.99 20.61 3.30
CA LYS A 285 -6.18 19.40 3.02
C LYS A 285 -6.25 18.37 4.16
N GLU A 286 -6.21 18.85 5.41
CA GLU A 286 -6.22 18.04 6.63
C GLU A 286 -7.55 17.31 6.90
N GLU A 287 -8.62 17.69 6.19
CA GLU A 287 -9.93 17.04 6.28
C GLU A 287 -10.29 16.26 5.02
N ARG A 288 -9.58 16.50 3.90
CA ARG A 288 -9.92 15.97 2.56
C ARG A 288 -9.06 14.79 2.13
N VAL A 289 -7.76 14.82 2.43
CA VAL A 289 -6.84 13.78 1.91
C VAL A 289 -5.85 13.31 2.95
N GLY A 290 -5.61 12.00 3.02
CA GLY A 290 -4.59 11.37 3.87
C GLY A 290 -3.55 10.62 3.06
N LEU A 291 -2.32 10.65 3.58
CA LEU A 291 -1.20 9.84 3.10
C LEU A 291 -0.98 8.69 4.09
N LEU A 292 -0.99 7.44 3.62
CA LEU A 292 -0.86 6.28 4.49
C LEU A 292 0.17 5.26 3.97
N HIS A 293 1.37 5.34 4.51
CA HIS A 293 2.45 4.36 4.37
C HIS A 293 3.32 4.36 5.63
N SER A 294 4.31 3.48 5.73
CA SER A 294 5.14 3.34 6.95
C SER A 294 5.84 4.64 7.38
N ASN A 295 6.13 5.56 6.47
CA ASN A 295 6.86 6.80 6.70
C ASN A 295 6.00 8.06 6.48
N SER A 296 4.67 7.98 6.53
CA SER A 296 3.79 9.14 6.28
C SER A 296 4.04 10.30 7.24
N LEU A 297 4.28 10.02 8.53
CA LEU A 297 4.63 11.06 9.49
C LEU A 297 5.92 11.79 9.15
N GLU A 298 6.94 11.04 8.73
CA GLU A 298 8.22 11.60 8.26
C GLU A 298 8.01 12.52 7.05
N TYR A 299 7.19 12.09 6.09
CA TYR A 299 6.83 12.91 4.93
C TYR A 299 6.16 14.23 5.34
N TYR A 300 5.18 14.17 6.23
CA TYR A 300 4.49 15.36 6.73
C TYR A 300 5.43 16.33 7.47
N LEU A 301 6.32 15.82 8.31
CA LEU A 301 7.28 16.65 9.05
C LEU A 301 8.30 17.33 8.12
N ASN A 302 8.79 16.62 7.10
CA ASN A 302 9.76 17.15 6.15
C ASN A 302 9.14 18.22 5.23
N ASN A 303 7.85 18.14 4.94
CA ASN A 303 7.14 19.05 4.06
C ASN A 303 6.19 20.02 4.80
N LYS A 304 6.41 20.25 6.10
CA LYS A 304 5.55 21.08 6.95
C LYS A 304 5.31 22.46 6.33
N LYS A 305 6.34 23.10 5.76
CA LYS A 305 6.24 24.43 5.10
C LYS A 305 5.39 24.41 3.83
N GLU A 306 5.35 23.30 3.09
CA GLU A 306 4.52 23.13 1.89
C GLU A 306 3.08 22.70 2.23
N LEU A 307 2.88 22.19 3.45
CA LEU A 307 1.57 21.76 3.94
C LEU A 307 0.73 22.94 4.46
N VAL A 308 1.35 24.00 4.94
CA VAL A 308 0.69 25.21 5.45
C VAL A 308 0.56 26.20 4.28
N ILE A 309 -0.53 26.16 3.53
CA ILE A 309 -0.80 27.08 2.39
C ILE A 309 -2.01 27.96 2.68
N ASP A 310 -2.30 28.36 3.88
CA ASP A 310 -3.33 29.37 4.09
C ASP A 310 -2.88 30.42 5.09
N ASP A 311 -2.52 31.60 4.56
CA ASP A 311 -2.24 32.83 5.34
C ASP A 311 -3.49 33.42 6.06
N LYS A 312 -4.65 32.75 6.00
CA LYS A 312 -5.92 33.30 6.48
C LYS A 312 -6.42 32.74 7.79
N ASP A 313 -5.97 31.55 8.20
CA ASP A 313 -6.32 30.98 9.51
C ASP A 313 -5.07 30.75 10.35
N GLU A 314 -4.92 31.49 11.45
CA GLU A 314 -3.82 31.41 12.43
C GLU A 314 -3.68 30.06 13.17
N LYS A 315 -4.37 28.97 12.74
CA LYS A 315 -4.24 27.66 13.32
C LYS A 315 -3.13 26.86 12.62
N GLU A 316 -2.01 26.75 13.30
CA GLU A 316 -0.94 25.86 12.91
C GLU A 316 -1.47 24.41 12.85
N MET A 317 -1.34 23.75 11.69
CA MET A 317 -1.76 22.35 11.51
C MET A 317 -1.02 21.45 12.48
N ASP A 318 -1.74 20.71 13.34
CA ASP A 318 -1.17 19.65 14.15
C ASP A 318 -0.90 18.42 13.29
N ILE A 319 0.35 18.29 12.84
CA ILE A 319 0.82 17.17 11.99
C ILE A 319 0.58 15.81 12.66
N LEU A 320 0.67 15.73 13.99
CA LEU A 320 0.44 14.49 14.71
C LEU A 320 -1.04 14.10 14.67
N GLU A 321 -1.93 15.08 14.85
CA GLU A 321 -3.36 14.85 14.73
C GLU A 321 -3.74 14.48 13.29
N TYR A 322 -3.24 15.20 12.30
CA TYR A 322 -3.45 14.89 10.89
C TYR A 322 -3.00 13.47 10.53
N ASN A 323 -1.81 13.07 10.96
CA ASN A 323 -1.32 11.71 10.75
C ASN A 323 -2.18 10.65 11.47
N LYS A 324 -2.76 10.98 12.65
CA LYS A 324 -3.72 10.12 13.35
C LYS A 324 -5.00 9.94 12.54
N ARG A 325 -5.59 11.01 11.98
CA ARG A 325 -6.78 10.95 11.11
C ARG A 325 -6.57 9.97 9.95
N GLY A 326 -5.40 10.03 9.28
CA GLY A 326 -5.02 9.08 8.24
C GLY A 326 -4.94 7.63 8.74
N LYS A 327 -4.31 7.40 9.90
CA LYS A 327 -4.19 6.06 10.51
C LYS A 327 -5.52 5.46 10.96
N HIS A 328 -6.44 6.28 11.42
CA HIS A 328 -7.80 5.88 11.79
C HIS A 328 -8.73 5.72 10.58
N LEU A 329 -8.22 5.97 9.38
CA LEU A 329 -8.97 5.92 8.13
C LEU A 329 -10.21 6.82 8.16
N SER A 330 -10.12 8.00 8.79
CA SER A 330 -11.24 8.94 8.91
C SER A 330 -11.37 9.87 7.70
N LEU A 331 -10.29 10.07 6.93
CA LEU A 331 -10.26 11.00 5.80
C LEU A 331 -10.96 10.42 4.56
N PRO A 332 -11.71 11.21 3.80
CA PRO A 332 -12.52 10.75 2.67
C PRO A 332 -11.68 10.20 1.52
N VAL A 333 -10.52 10.80 1.25
CA VAL A 333 -9.57 10.29 0.25
C VAL A 333 -8.28 9.88 0.96
N THR A 334 -7.86 8.64 0.80
CA THR A 334 -6.60 8.13 1.36
C THR A 334 -5.74 7.54 0.26
N ILE A 335 -4.52 8.09 0.09
CA ILE A 335 -3.53 7.59 -0.86
C ILE A 335 -2.54 6.71 -0.08
N CYS A 336 -2.40 5.44 -0.46
CA CYS A 336 -1.76 4.45 0.40
C CYS A 336 -1.06 3.31 -0.33
N THR A 337 -0.22 2.56 0.42
CA THR A 337 0.32 1.28 -0.06
C THR A 337 -0.66 0.14 0.20
N PRO A 338 -0.60 -0.95 -0.60
CA PRO A 338 -1.43 -2.14 -0.37
C PRO A 338 -1.22 -2.74 1.02
N ASP A 339 0.00 -2.71 1.55
CA ASP A 339 0.32 -3.21 2.90
C ASP A 339 -0.50 -2.53 4.01
N GLN A 340 -0.89 -1.27 3.82
CA GLN A 340 -1.67 -0.53 4.81
C GLN A 340 -3.15 -0.89 4.79
N ILE A 341 -3.67 -1.28 3.63
CA ILE A 341 -5.10 -1.57 3.45
C ILE A 341 -5.39 -3.07 3.63
N PHE A 342 -4.61 -3.94 2.97
CA PHE A 342 -4.88 -5.37 2.95
C PHE A 342 -4.33 -6.15 4.15
N ASN A 343 -3.63 -5.51 5.10
CA ASN A 343 -3.10 -6.19 6.28
C ASN A 343 -4.17 -6.73 7.26
N PHE A 344 -5.44 -6.39 7.05
CA PHE A 344 -6.54 -6.98 7.83
C PHE A 344 -6.61 -8.51 7.71
N ILE A 345 -6.16 -9.06 6.57
CA ILE A 345 -6.11 -10.52 6.35
C ILE A 345 -5.19 -11.24 7.34
N LEU A 346 -4.26 -10.52 7.97
CA LEU A 346 -3.35 -11.04 8.99
C LEU A 346 -3.89 -10.88 10.42
N LYS A 347 -5.12 -10.41 10.58
CA LYS A 347 -5.80 -10.21 11.87
C LYS A 347 -4.98 -9.38 12.88
N TYR A 348 -4.30 -8.32 12.42
CA TYR A 348 -3.67 -7.39 13.34
C TYR A 348 -4.72 -6.68 14.19
N LYS A 349 -4.30 -6.25 15.37
CA LYS A 349 -5.13 -5.49 16.31
C LYS A 349 -5.91 -4.36 15.60
N GLY A 350 -7.24 -4.40 15.67
CA GLY A 350 -8.14 -3.42 15.04
C GLY A 350 -8.44 -3.71 13.56
N TYR A 351 -8.15 -4.91 13.06
CA TYR A 351 -8.47 -5.30 11.70
C TYR A 351 -9.97 -5.25 11.39
N GLU A 352 -10.81 -5.49 12.39
CA GLU A 352 -12.28 -5.46 12.30
C GLU A 352 -12.78 -4.06 11.92
N SER A 353 -12.27 -3.03 12.61
CA SER A 353 -12.58 -1.62 12.32
C SER A 353 -12.14 -1.22 10.92
N LYS A 354 -10.97 -1.69 10.48
CA LYS A 354 -10.48 -1.47 9.12
C LYS A 354 -11.40 -2.15 8.10
N LEU A 355 -11.73 -3.42 8.30
CA LEU A 355 -12.56 -4.19 7.39
C LEU A 355 -13.98 -3.57 7.30
N ALA A 356 -14.54 -3.12 8.43
CA ALA A 356 -15.80 -2.38 8.44
C ALA A 356 -15.70 -1.08 7.61
N THR A 357 -14.59 -0.32 7.72
CA THR A 357 -14.37 0.87 6.90
C THR A 357 -14.30 0.53 5.40
N LEU A 358 -13.58 -0.53 5.03
CA LEU A 358 -13.45 -0.94 3.63
C LEU A 358 -14.77 -1.45 3.04
N SER A 359 -15.71 -1.94 3.88
CA SER A 359 -17.01 -2.46 3.43
C SER A 359 -17.93 -1.38 2.82
N TYR A 360 -17.71 -0.10 3.11
CA TYR A 360 -18.45 1.02 2.50
C TYR A 360 -17.58 1.93 1.64
N SER A 361 -16.35 1.49 1.33
CA SER A 361 -15.37 2.29 0.61
C SER A 361 -15.23 1.85 -0.85
N LYS A 362 -14.74 2.77 -1.67
CA LYS A 362 -14.27 2.52 -3.03
C LYS A 362 -12.76 2.45 -3.07
N ILE A 363 -12.22 1.36 -3.59
CA ILE A 363 -10.78 1.10 -3.62
C ILE A 363 -10.29 1.10 -5.06
N ILE A 364 -9.38 2.00 -5.38
CA ILE A 364 -8.75 2.14 -6.68
C ILE A 364 -7.37 1.48 -6.59
N LEU A 365 -7.14 0.46 -7.39
CA LEU A 365 -5.88 -0.25 -7.49
C LEU A 365 -5.18 0.14 -8.78
N ASP A 366 -4.01 0.75 -8.69
CA ASP A 366 -3.16 1.09 -9.83
C ASP A 366 -1.90 0.21 -9.84
N GLU A 367 -1.41 -0.11 -11.02
CA GLU A 367 -0.19 -0.89 -11.25
C GLU A 367 -0.13 -2.25 -10.51
N MET A 368 -1.25 -2.98 -10.49
CA MET A 368 -1.39 -4.26 -9.78
C MET A 368 -0.40 -5.35 -10.26
N GLN A 369 0.04 -5.26 -11.51
CA GLN A 369 1.03 -6.17 -12.11
C GLN A 369 2.44 -6.04 -11.51
N MET A 370 2.69 -5.00 -10.71
CA MET A 370 3.96 -4.83 -9.99
C MET A 370 4.05 -5.61 -8.67
N TYR A 371 2.96 -6.25 -8.25
CA TYR A 371 2.96 -6.98 -6.99
C TYR A 371 3.68 -8.31 -7.14
N ASP A 372 4.53 -8.65 -6.16
CA ASP A 372 5.04 -10.01 -6.03
C ASP A 372 3.90 -11.01 -5.76
N ALA A 373 4.18 -12.28 -5.93
CA ALA A 373 3.18 -13.34 -5.84
C ALA A 373 2.44 -13.35 -4.49
N SER A 374 3.16 -13.15 -3.39
CA SER A 374 2.60 -13.17 -2.04
C SER A 374 1.69 -11.98 -1.78
N LEU A 375 2.11 -10.78 -2.19
CA LEU A 375 1.30 -9.57 -2.08
C LEU A 375 0.08 -9.63 -3.00
N LEU A 376 0.24 -10.12 -4.24
CA LEU A 376 -0.88 -10.29 -5.15
C LEU A 376 -1.93 -11.24 -4.57
N ALA A 377 -1.51 -12.35 -3.96
CA ALA A 377 -2.41 -13.28 -3.28
C ALA A 377 -3.16 -12.61 -2.12
N ALA A 378 -2.46 -11.77 -1.32
CA ALA A 378 -3.07 -10.99 -0.27
C ALA A 378 -4.11 -10.01 -0.79
N VAL A 379 -3.78 -9.29 -1.86
CA VAL A 379 -4.67 -8.30 -2.48
C VAL A 379 -5.90 -8.99 -3.08
N ILE A 380 -5.74 -10.09 -3.83
CA ILE A 380 -6.89 -10.82 -4.41
C ILE A 380 -7.78 -11.40 -3.32
N PHE A 381 -7.20 -11.98 -2.26
CA PHE A 381 -7.97 -12.44 -1.12
C PHE A 381 -8.72 -11.29 -0.42
N GLY A 382 -8.05 -10.15 -0.25
CA GLY A 382 -8.65 -8.96 0.32
C GLY A 382 -9.76 -8.36 -0.54
N ILE A 383 -9.60 -8.32 -1.86
CA ILE A 383 -10.65 -7.90 -2.81
C ILE A 383 -11.90 -8.75 -2.62
N THR A 384 -11.74 -10.09 -2.54
CA THR A 384 -12.87 -11.00 -2.32
C THR A 384 -13.64 -10.61 -1.06
N LYS A 385 -12.94 -10.42 0.06
CA LYS A 385 -13.58 -10.04 1.34
C LYS A 385 -14.25 -8.67 1.30
N ILE A 386 -13.62 -7.69 0.69
CA ILE A 386 -14.17 -6.34 0.59
C ILE A 386 -15.45 -6.32 -0.24
N ILE A 387 -15.48 -7.02 -1.38
CA ILE A 387 -16.67 -7.13 -2.24
C ILE A 387 -17.80 -7.88 -1.50
N GLU A 388 -17.48 -8.98 -0.82
CA GLU A 388 -18.47 -9.74 -0.02
C GLU A 388 -19.14 -8.89 1.06
N MET A 389 -18.43 -7.91 1.61
CA MET A 389 -18.93 -7.00 2.65
C MET A 389 -19.57 -5.72 2.12
N GLY A 390 -19.59 -5.48 0.81
CA GLY A 390 -20.26 -4.35 0.16
C GLY A 390 -19.35 -3.26 -0.42
N GLY A 391 -18.03 -3.32 -0.20
CA GLY A 391 -17.05 -2.39 -0.79
C GLY A 391 -16.90 -2.59 -2.29
N LYS A 392 -16.38 -1.59 -3.00
CA LYS A 392 -16.23 -1.60 -4.47
C LYS A 392 -14.77 -1.42 -4.88
N ILE A 393 -14.43 -2.03 -6.02
CA ILE A 393 -13.05 -2.09 -6.52
C ILE A 393 -12.98 -1.56 -7.96
N ALA A 394 -12.04 -0.67 -8.21
CA ALA A 394 -11.61 -0.30 -9.55
C ALA A 394 -10.13 -0.69 -9.76
N ILE A 395 -9.84 -1.47 -10.78
CA ILE A 395 -8.48 -1.74 -11.23
C ILE A 395 -8.25 -0.85 -12.45
N VAL A 396 -7.34 0.13 -12.33
CA VAL A 396 -7.03 1.09 -13.38
C VAL A 396 -5.54 0.98 -13.68
N THR A 397 -5.16 0.41 -14.81
CA THR A 397 -3.76 0.03 -15.07
C THR A 397 -3.38 0.19 -16.54
N ALA A 398 -2.08 0.28 -16.82
CA ALA A 398 -1.57 0.27 -18.20
C ALA A 398 -1.57 -1.15 -18.80
N THR A 399 -1.30 -2.15 -17.98
CA THR A 399 -1.24 -3.54 -18.40
C THR A 399 -1.98 -4.42 -17.41
N PHE A 400 -2.68 -5.43 -17.90
CA PHE A 400 -3.41 -6.38 -17.08
C PHE A 400 -3.12 -7.81 -17.56
N PRO A 401 -2.08 -8.46 -17.00
CA PRO A 401 -1.67 -9.79 -17.42
C PRO A 401 -2.78 -10.83 -17.23
N PRO A 402 -2.95 -11.78 -18.17
CA PRO A 402 -3.97 -12.81 -18.08
C PRO A 402 -3.88 -13.69 -16.83
N ILE A 403 -2.69 -13.83 -16.26
CA ILE A 403 -2.49 -14.57 -15.01
C ILE A 403 -3.23 -13.92 -13.84
N ILE A 404 -3.29 -12.59 -13.78
CA ILE A 404 -4.06 -11.85 -12.75
C ILE A 404 -5.55 -12.05 -12.97
N GLU A 405 -6.00 -11.97 -14.22
CA GLU A 405 -7.39 -12.26 -14.60
C GLU A 405 -7.81 -13.68 -14.21
N TYR A 406 -6.92 -14.65 -14.46
CA TYR A 406 -7.15 -16.03 -14.03
C TYR A 406 -7.33 -16.17 -12.52
N PHE A 407 -6.47 -15.55 -11.71
CA PHE A 407 -6.60 -15.62 -10.26
C PHE A 407 -7.86 -14.92 -9.75
N LEU A 408 -8.22 -13.75 -10.30
CA LEU A 408 -9.48 -13.09 -9.95
C LEU A 408 -10.67 -14.01 -10.30
N ASN A 409 -10.72 -14.57 -11.51
CA ASN A 409 -11.77 -15.50 -11.90
C ASN A 409 -11.83 -16.71 -10.96
N LYS A 410 -10.69 -17.35 -10.68
CA LYS A 410 -10.62 -18.55 -9.83
C LYS A 410 -11.13 -18.33 -8.41
N TYR A 411 -10.76 -17.21 -7.79
CA TYR A 411 -10.99 -17.01 -6.36
C TYR A 411 -12.24 -16.17 -6.01
N LEU A 412 -12.77 -15.41 -6.97
CA LEU A 412 -14.06 -14.72 -6.80
C LEU A 412 -15.26 -15.50 -7.38
N MET A 413 -15.02 -16.66 -7.98
CA MET A 413 -16.13 -17.48 -8.53
C MET A 413 -17.12 -17.87 -7.43
N LYS A 414 -18.36 -17.43 -7.58
CA LYS A 414 -19.53 -17.99 -6.89
C LYS A 414 -20.37 -18.73 -7.93
N ASP A 415 -20.73 -19.96 -7.64
CA ASP A 415 -21.68 -20.76 -8.43
C ASP A 415 -21.33 -20.94 -9.93
N ASN A 416 -20.04 -21.15 -10.28
CA ASN A 416 -19.57 -21.33 -11.66
C ASN A 416 -19.90 -20.19 -12.64
N LYS A 417 -20.12 -18.97 -12.16
CA LYS A 417 -20.38 -17.78 -13.00
C LYS A 417 -19.06 -17.10 -13.38
N ASN A 418 -18.95 -16.60 -14.61
CA ASN A 418 -17.81 -15.79 -15.01
C ASN A 418 -17.77 -14.50 -14.17
N VAL A 419 -16.62 -14.21 -13.58
CA VAL A 419 -16.41 -13.08 -12.69
C VAL A 419 -16.24 -11.77 -13.49
N ILE A 420 -15.59 -11.84 -14.65
CA ILE A 420 -15.21 -10.68 -15.45
C ILE A 420 -15.95 -10.71 -16.80
N LYS A 421 -16.69 -9.63 -17.09
CA LYS A 421 -17.27 -9.36 -18.41
C LYS A 421 -16.36 -8.43 -19.19
N ASP A 422 -15.73 -8.95 -20.24
CA ASP A 422 -14.91 -8.19 -21.16
C ASP A 422 -15.80 -7.52 -22.23
N LEU A 423 -15.89 -6.20 -22.22
CA LEU A 423 -16.72 -5.43 -23.14
C LEU A 423 -16.16 -5.34 -24.57
N ASP A 424 -14.87 -5.67 -24.75
CA ASP A 424 -14.22 -5.71 -26.05
C ASP A 424 -14.38 -7.06 -26.76
N LYS A 425 -14.92 -8.08 -26.05
CA LYS A 425 -15.25 -9.40 -26.60
C LYS A 425 -16.74 -9.58 -26.77
N THR A 426 -17.15 -10.09 -27.91
CA THR A 426 -18.56 -10.34 -28.26
C THR A 426 -19.14 -11.59 -27.58
N ASP A 427 -18.35 -12.31 -26.76
CA ASP A 427 -18.72 -13.62 -26.23
C ASP A 427 -19.52 -13.54 -24.94
N LYS A 428 -20.64 -14.31 -24.96
CA LYS A 428 -21.52 -14.74 -23.89
C LYS A 428 -22.07 -13.66 -22.95
N VAL A 429 -23.38 -13.58 -22.89
CA VAL A 429 -24.12 -12.86 -21.86
C VAL A 429 -23.71 -13.39 -20.48
N VAL A 430 -22.90 -12.63 -19.77
CA VAL A 430 -22.60 -12.89 -18.36
C VAL A 430 -23.68 -12.18 -17.57
N GLU A 431 -24.59 -12.93 -16.98
CA GLU A 431 -25.59 -12.38 -16.06
C GLU A 431 -24.88 -11.95 -14.77
N GLU A 432 -24.98 -10.67 -14.44
CA GLU A 432 -24.42 -10.05 -13.22
C GLU A 432 -22.91 -10.31 -12.99
N PRO A 433 -22.02 -9.78 -13.84
CA PRO A 433 -20.59 -9.92 -13.63
C PRO A 433 -20.14 -9.16 -12.36
N ILE A 434 -19.16 -9.71 -11.65
CA ILE A 434 -18.51 -8.98 -10.53
C ILE A 434 -17.73 -7.78 -11.06
N PHE A 435 -17.01 -7.95 -12.17
CA PHE A 435 -16.25 -6.88 -12.83
C PHE A 435 -16.69 -6.69 -14.29
N ILE A 436 -16.69 -5.44 -14.74
CA ILE A 436 -16.71 -5.09 -16.16
C ILE A 436 -15.33 -4.62 -16.60
N LYS A 437 -14.81 -5.19 -17.68
CA LYS A 437 -13.47 -4.89 -18.20
C LYS A 437 -13.55 -4.21 -19.55
N LYS A 438 -12.75 -3.15 -19.76
CA LYS A 438 -12.63 -2.47 -21.06
C LYS A 438 -11.22 -1.96 -21.28
N LYS A 439 -10.74 -2.02 -22.54
CA LYS A 439 -9.44 -1.51 -23.00
C LYS A 439 -9.59 -0.16 -23.70
N PHE A 440 -8.60 0.69 -23.49
CA PHE A 440 -8.51 2.03 -24.11
C PHE A 440 -7.07 2.23 -24.56
N THR A 441 -6.80 1.96 -25.83
CA THR A 441 -5.45 2.04 -26.43
C THR A 441 -5.44 3.05 -27.58
N ASN A 442 -4.35 3.79 -27.67
CA ASN A 442 -4.07 4.64 -28.83
C ASN A 442 -2.96 4.01 -29.65
N ASN A 443 -3.35 3.21 -30.66
CA ASN A 443 -2.43 2.50 -31.54
C ASN A 443 -1.78 3.40 -32.60
N GLU A 444 -2.28 4.61 -32.79
CA GLU A 444 -1.74 5.55 -33.80
C GLU A 444 -0.44 6.21 -33.31
N LYS A 445 -0.27 6.31 -31.98
CA LYS A 445 0.89 6.94 -31.38
C LYS A 445 2.01 5.95 -31.12
N ILE A 446 2.97 5.87 -32.04
CA ILE A 446 4.17 5.05 -31.87
C ILE A 446 5.24 5.87 -31.15
N ARG A 447 5.75 5.35 -30.04
CA ARG A 447 6.77 6.00 -29.20
C ARG A 447 8.11 5.28 -29.19
N HIS A 448 8.12 4.01 -29.55
CA HIS A 448 9.28 3.15 -29.39
C HIS A 448 9.57 2.38 -30.69
N ASN A 449 10.85 2.37 -31.05
CA ASN A 449 11.41 1.54 -32.10
C ASN A 449 12.48 0.68 -31.45
N ILE A 450 12.26 -0.65 -31.38
CA ILE A 450 12.99 -1.59 -30.54
C ILE A 450 14.01 -2.37 -31.35
N VAL A 451 15.14 -2.69 -30.73
CA VAL A 451 16.16 -3.62 -31.22
C VAL A 451 16.38 -4.69 -30.15
N LEU A 452 16.39 -5.96 -30.55
CA LEU A 452 16.69 -7.10 -29.69
C LEU A 452 18.13 -7.58 -29.94
N ILE A 453 18.89 -7.77 -28.87
CA ILE A 453 20.29 -8.19 -28.90
C ILE A 453 20.45 -9.44 -28.05
N ASP A 454 20.90 -10.56 -28.68
CA ASP A 454 21.14 -11.82 -27.96
C ASP A 454 22.54 -11.86 -27.34
N ASP A 455 22.80 -10.87 -26.47
CA ASP A 455 23.99 -10.77 -25.65
C ASP A 455 23.67 -10.15 -24.28
N GLU A 456 24.65 -10.11 -23.38
CA GLU A 456 24.59 -9.33 -22.17
C GLU A 456 24.80 -7.84 -22.45
N ILE A 457 24.19 -6.98 -21.61
CA ILE A 457 24.38 -5.55 -21.75
C ILE A 457 25.85 -5.15 -21.49
N GLY A 458 26.45 -4.49 -22.48
CA GLY A 458 27.79 -3.92 -22.46
C GLY A 458 27.79 -2.41 -22.60
N ILE A 459 28.99 -1.82 -22.75
CA ILE A 459 29.13 -0.36 -22.90
C ILE A 459 29.26 0.11 -24.37
N GLU A 460 29.59 -0.80 -25.28
CA GLU A 460 30.01 -0.46 -26.65
C GLU A 460 28.90 0.28 -27.43
N GLN A 461 27.69 -0.25 -27.39
CA GLN A 461 26.54 0.32 -28.08
C GLN A 461 26.05 1.62 -27.40
N ILE A 462 26.21 1.70 -26.07
CA ILE A 462 25.89 2.90 -25.28
C ILE A 462 26.85 4.04 -25.67
N LEU A 463 28.15 3.77 -25.69
CA LEU A 463 29.20 4.70 -26.13
C LEU A 463 28.97 5.17 -27.56
N TRP A 464 28.71 4.19 -28.45
CA TRP A 464 28.47 4.49 -29.85
C TRP A 464 27.27 5.45 -30.02
N GLN A 465 26.13 5.15 -29.41
CA GLN A 465 24.93 5.99 -29.49
C GLN A 465 25.19 7.39 -28.93
N PHE A 466 25.86 7.47 -27.77
CA PHE A 466 26.16 8.76 -27.15
C PHE A 466 27.06 9.62 -28.05
N ARG A 467 28.13 9.05 -28.61
CA ARG A 467 29.09 9.73 -29.49
C ARG A 467 28.50 10.07 -30.87
N LYS A 468 27.63 9.19 -31.41
CA LYS A 468 26.86 9.46 -32.64
C LYS A 468 26.03 10.72 -32.47
N ASN A 469 25.25 10.81 -31.39
CA ASN A 469 24.35 11.95 -31.14
C ASN A 469 25.16 13.26 -31.00
N ARG A 470 26.32 13.22 -30.38
CA ARG A 470 27.23 14.37 -30.33
C ARG A 470 27.73 14.78 -31.74
N LYS A 471 28.16 13.81 -32.52
CA LYS A 471 28.63 14.06 -33.89
C LYS A 471 27.54 14.64 -34.77
N GLU A 472 26.31 14.23 -34.58
CA GLU A 472 25.12 14.73 -35.29
C GLU A 472 24.59 16.05 -34.68
N ASN A 473 25.20 16.61 -33.67
CA ASN A 473 24.78 17.81 -32.95
C ASN A 473 23.31 17.76 -32.51
N LYS A 474 22.84 16.58 -32.02
CA LYS A 474 21.48 16.46 -31.51
C LYS A 474 21.28 17.38 -30.30
N LYS A 475 20.15 18.07 -30.27
CA LYS A 475 19.81 19.05 -29.21
C LYS A 475 19.71 18.41 -27.81
N SER A 476 19.29 17.15 -27.76
CA SER A 476 19.21 16.34 -26.52
C SER A 476 19.90 15.00 -26.73
N ASN A 477 20.64 14.54 -25.71
CA ASN A 477 21.37 13.27 -25.73
C ASN A 477 21.29 12.61 -24.33
N LYS A 478 20.05 12.31 -23.93
CA LYS A 478 19.74 11.69 -22.62
C LYS A 478 19.61 10.17 -22.80
N ILE A 479 20.52 9.41 -22.24
CA ILE A 479 20.53 7.94 -22.28
C ILE A 479 20.20 7.37 -20.90
N LEU A 480 19.23 6.48 -20.85
CA LEU A 480 18.89 5.68 -19.67
C LEU A 480 19.35 4.24 -19.86
N VAL A 481 20.08 3.72 -18.90
CA VAL A 481 20.52 2.33 -18.85
C VAL A 481 19.87 1.65 -17.64
N ILE A 482 19.13 0.57 -17.85
CA ILE A 482 18.45 -0.15 -16.77
C ILE A 482 18.98 -1.58 -16.67
N CYS A 483 19.59 -1.90 -15.54
CA CYS A 483 20.13 -3.22 -15.22
C CYS A 483 19.23 -3.96 -14.25
N ASN A 484 19.20 -5.29 -14.33
CA ASN A 484 18.44 -6.12 -13.40
C ASN A 484 19.09 -6.22 -12.01
N THR A 485 20.41 -5.93 -11.91
CA THR A 485 21.15 -5.99 -10.66
C THR A 485 21.97 -4.72 -10.40
N ILE A 486 22.16 -4.41 -9.14
CA ILE A 486 23.02 -3.30 -8.71
C ILE A 486 24.45 -3.56 -9.16
N LYS A 487 24.94 -4.81 -9.05
CA LYS A 487 26.28 -5.22 -9.49
C LYS A 487 26.52 -4.86 -10.96
N LYS A 488 25.59 -5.22 -11.87
CA LYS A 488 25.71 -4.92 -13.30
C LYS A 488 25.67 -3.40 -13.56
N ALA A 489 24.84 -2.67 -12.84
CA ALA A 489 24.77 -1.21 -12.93
C ALA A 489 26.11 -0.55 -12.53
N GLN A 490 26.71 -0.99 -11.44
CA GLN A 490 28.03 -0.51 -10.99
C GLN A 490 29.16 -0.88 -11.95
N GLU A 491 29.13 -2.10 -12.50
CA GLU A 491 30.11 -2.53 -13.52
C GLU A 491 30.06 -1.62 -14.75
N ILE A 492 28.88 -1.36 -15.30
CA ILE A 492 28.70 -0.46 -16.45
C ILE A 492 29.14 0.96 -16.11
N TYR A 493 28.78 1.46 -14.91
CA TYR A 493 29.18 2.78 -14.43
C TYR A 493 30.72 2.92 -14.41
N LEU A 494 31.42 1.97 -13.81
CA LEU A 494 32.88 2.00 -13.72
C LEU A 494 33.56 1.96 -15.10
N LYS A 495 33.10 1.06 -16.00
CA LYS A 495 33.63 0.97 -17.35
C LYS A 495 33.41 2.25 -18.17
N LEU A 496 32.24 2.90 -18.03
CA LEU A 496 31.97 4.16 -18.70
C LEU A 496 32.81 5.31 -18.13
N LYS A 497 33.11 5.31 -16.82
CA LYS A 497 33.98 6.31 -16.16
C LYS A 497 35.42 6.27 -16.62
N GLU A 498 35.89 5.18 -17.23
CA GLU A 498 37.23 5.09 -17.83
C GLU A 498 37.38 6.00 -19.06
N HIS A 499 36.26 6.44 -19.66
CA HIS A 499 36.28 7.31 -20.82
C HIS A 499 36.26 8.79 -20.42
N ASP A 500 37.32 9.52 -20.70
CA ASP A 500 37.54 10.93 -20.30
C ASP A 500 36.41 11.88 -20.79
N ASP A 501 35.85 11.61 -21.96
CA ASP A 501 34.76 12.41 -22.55
C ASP A 501 33.40 12.24 -21.86
N LEU A 502 33.31 11.32 -20.92
CA LEU A 502 32.08 10.97 -20.20
C LEU A 502 32.14 11.21 -18.68
N LYS A 503 33.30 11.43 -18.06
CA LYS A 503 33.50 11.45 -16.61
C LYS A 503 32.46 12.27 -15.84
N ASP A 504 32.09 13.43 -16.35
CA ASP A 504 31.11 14.36 -15.74
C ASP A 504 29.68 14.21 -16.29
N LYS A 505 29.43 13.19 -17.12
CA LYS A 505 28.14 12.96 -17.82
C LYS A 505 27.43 11.70 -17.37
N ILE A 506 28.03 10.95 -16.43
CA ILE A 506 27.49 9.66 -15.97
C ILE A 506 27.01 9.79 -14.55
N ASN A 507 25.79 9.34 -14.34
CA ASN A 507 25.16 9.29 -13.03
C ASN A 507 24.55 7.90 -12.77
N MET A 508 24.38 7.54 -11.50
CA MET A 508 23.81 6.25 -11.11
C MET A 508 22.79 6.40 -10.00
N LEU A 509 21.70 5.59 -10.08
CA LEU A 509 20.64 5.54 -9.07
C LEU A 509 20.18 4.11 -8.83
N HIS A 510 20.32 3.61 -7.59
CA HIS A 510 19.82 2.31 -7.14
C HIS A 510 19.48 2.31 -5.63
N SER A 511 18.97 1.20 -5.11
CA SER A 511 18.49 1.10 -3.72
C SER A 511 19.60 1.08 -2.65
N ASN A 512 20.86 0.82 -3.02
CA ASN A 512 21.99 0.72 -2.07
C ASN A 512 22.69 2.06 -1.79
N PHE A 513 22.04 3.20 -2.03
CA PHE A 513 22.44 4.49 -1.49
C PHE A 513 21.82 4.73 -0.12
N ILE A 514 22.53 5.44 0.78
CA ILE A 514 21.91 5.97 2.00
C ILE A 514 20.75 6.88 1.61
N ARG A 515 19.76 7.03 2.50
CA ARG A 515 18.50 7.74 2.16
C ARG A 515 18.74 9.16 1.67
N GLU A 516 19.65 9.90 2.30
CA GLU A 516 19.98 11.27 1.91
C GLU A 516 20.50 11.36 0.48
N ASP A 517 21.50 10.54 0.13
CA ASP A 517 22.08 10.53 -1.21
C ASP A 517 21.09 10.02 -2.26
N ARG A 518 20.29 9.04 -1.90
CA ARG A 518 19.24 8.53 -2.76
C ARG A 518 18.19 9.59 -3.07
N GLU A 519 17.70 10.34 -2.07
CA GLU A 519 16.75 11.43 -2.26
C GLU A 519 17.32 12.54 -3.15
N ASN A 520 18.61 12.87 -2.99
CA ASN A 520 19.29 13.84 -3.84
C ASN A 520 19.38 13.35 -5.30
N LYS A 521 19.82 12.11 -5.51
CA LYS A 521 19.90 11.50 -6.85
C LYS A 521 18.52 11.33 -7.50
N GLU A 522 17.48 11.04 -6.74
CA GLU A 522 16.08 11.02 -7.23
C GLU A 522 15.65 12.41 -7.72
N LYS A 523 16.02 13.49 -7.04
CA LYS A 523 15.75 14.86 -7.51
C LYS A 523 16.55 15.19 -8.77
N GLU A 524 17.84 14.82 -8.80
CA GLU A 524 18.71 15.05 -9.96
C GLU A 524 18.17 14.35 -11.22
N ILE A 525 17.78 13.07 -11.13
CA ILE A 525 17.24 12.32 -12.29
C ILE A 525 15.88 12.89 -12.72
N LEU A 526 15.05 13.36 -11.78
CA LEU A 526 13.78 14.00 -12.08
C LEU A 526 13.99 15.33 -12.84
N ASP A 527 14.94 16.15 -12.41
CA ASP A 527 15.27 17.41 -13.08
C ASP A 527 15.88 17.17 -14.47
N PHE A 528 16.82 16.22 -14.56
CA PHE A 528 17.45 15.82 -15.82
C PHE A 528 16.45 15.19 -16.80
N GLY A 529 15.52 14.39 -16.29
CA GLY A 529 14.52 13.67 -17.07
C GLY A 529 13.30 14.51 -17.49
N LYS A 530 13.22 15.81 -17.17
CA LYS A 530 12.12 16.67 -17.65
C LYS A 530 12.07 16.69 -19.18
N THR A 531 10.86 16.59 -19.73
CA THR A 531 10.66 16.61 -21.21
C THR A 531 11.16 17.90 -21.85
N GLU A 532 11.05 19.00 -21.14
CA GLU A 532 11.42 20.34 -21.60
C GLU A 532 12.92 20.63 -21.43
N PHE A 533 13.65 19.73 -20.76
CA PHE A 533 15.09 19.88 -20.55
C PHE A 533 15.88 19.16 -21.65
N ASP A 534 16.61 19.95 -22.45
CA ASP A 534 17.52 19.45 -23.46
C ASP A 534 18.91 19.26 -22.80
N GLY A 535 19.23 18.03 -22.41
CA GLY A 535 20.45 17.69 -21.71
C GLY A 535 21.28 16.64 -22.41
N GLU A 536 22.52 16.48 -21.93
CA GLU A 536 23.47 15.47 -22.38
C GLU A 536 23.98 14.67 -21.17
N GLY A 537 23.80 13.36 -21.19
CA GLY A 537 24.31 12.48 -20.13
C GLY A 537 23.72 11.07 -20.16
N ILE A 538 24.33 10.21 -19.35
CA ILE A 538 23.94 8.81 -19.18
C ILE A 538 23.55 8.58 -17.72
N TRP A 539 22.32 8.08 -17.49
CA TRP A 539 21.87 7.62 -16.20
C TRP A 539 21.80 6.10 -16.18
N ILE A 540 22.44 5.49 -15.20
CA ILE A 540 22.42 4.05 -15.01
C ILE A 540 21.58 3.75 -13.76
N SER A 541 20.63 2.83 -13.88
CA SER A 541 19.73 2.51 -12.78
C SER A 541 19.35 1.04 -12.77
N THR A 542 18.60 0.66 -11.74
CA THR A 542 17.91 -0.62 -11.65
C THR A 542 16.40 -0.41 -11.79
N SER A 543 15.58 -1.42 -11.49
CA SER A 543 14.10 -1.33 -11.49
C SER A 543 13.52 -0.17 -10.67
N LEU A 544 14.32 0.53 -9.91
CA LEU A 544 13.89 1.68 -9.12
C LEU A 544 13.21 2.78 -9.96
N VAL A 545 13.63 2.95 -11.21
CA VAL A 545 13.07 3.96 -12.14
C VAL A 545 11.85 3.48 -12.93
N GLU A 546 11.48 2.21 -12.82
CA GLU A 546 10.33 1.64 -13.55
C GLU A 546 9.02 2.27 -13.11
N ALA A 547 8.89 2.58 -11.82
CA ALA A 547 7.66 3.11 -11.28
C ALA A 547 7.80 4.56 -10.82
N SER A 548 6.76 5.35 -11.09
CA SER A 548 6.46 6.62 -10.42
C SER A 548 7.36 7.82 -10.66
N LEU A 549 8.46 7.68 -11.39
CA LEU A 549 9.26 8.83 -11.78
C LEU A 549 8.74 9.41 -13.10
N ASP A 550 8.47 10.71 -13.12
CA ASP A 550 8.06 11.41 -14.35
C ASP A 550 9.32 11.88 -15.12
N ILE A 551 10.00 10.91 -15.72
CA ILE A 551 11.23 11.12 -16.50
C ILE A 551 11.03 10.74 -17.97
N ASP A 552 11.73 11.43 -18.87
CA ASP A 552 11.67 11.26 -20.31
C ASP A 552 13.09 11.34 -20.92
N PHE A 553 13.62 10.19 -21.30
CA PHE A 553 14.92 10.04 -21.93
C PHE A 553 14.79 9.89 -23.45
N ASP A 554 15.90 10.09 -24.19
CA ASP A 554 15.91 9.94 -25.65
C ASP A 554 16.11 8.48 -26.05
N TYR A 555 16.97 7.77 -25.32
CA TYR A 555 17.32 6.38 -25.58
C TYR A 555 17.27 5.54 -24.30
N LEU A 556 16.89 4.27 -24.47
CA LEU A 556 16.85 3.26 -23.41
C LEU A 556 17.70 2.05 -23.81
N PHE A 557 18.61 1.66 -22.92
CA PHE A 557 19.33 0.39 -22.97
C PHE A 557 18.93 -0.44 -21.76
N THR A 558 18.45 -1.66 -21.94
CA THR A 558 17.92 -2.44 -20.82
C THR A 558 18.13 -3.93 -20.98
N GLU A 559 18.41 -4.61 -19.86
CA GLU A 559 18.31 -6.07 -19.78
C GLU A 559 16.84 -6.49 -19.77
N LEU A 560 16.51 -7.63 -20.35
CA LEU A 560 15.18 -8.23 -20.21
C LEU A 560 15.03 -8.83 -18.81
N GLN A 561 13.90 -8.57 -18.17
CA GLN A 561 13.44 -9.24 -16.98
C GLN A 561 12.13 -9.99 -17.28
N ASP A 562 11.10 -9.26 -17.66
CA ASP A 562 9.80 -9.74 -18.11
C ASP A 562 9.13 -8.66 -18.98
N LEU A 563 8.03 -8.98 -19.67
CA LEU A 563 7.32 -8.04 -20.55
C LEU A 563 6.68 -6.87 -19.76
N ASN A 564 6.18 -7.09 -18.54
CA ASN A 564 5.55 -6.03 -17.75
C ASN A 564 6.59 -4.98 -17.35
N SER A 565 7.70 -5.41 -16.76
CA SER A 565 8.83 -4.55 -16.39
C SER A 565 9.39 -3.83 -17.62
N LEU A 566 9.57 -4.54 -18.74
CA LEU A 566 10.09 -3.97 -19.99
C LEU A 566 9.22 -2.81 -20.50
N PHE A 567 7.89 -2.98 -20.52
CA PHE A 567 7.00 -1.95 -21.02
C PHE A 567 6.86 -0.75 -20.05
N GLN A 568 7.09 -0.96 -18.77
CA GLN A 568 7.23 0.13 -17.79
C GLN A 568 8.52 0.93 -18.04
N ARG A 569 9.64 0.23 -18.33
CA ARG A 569 10.94 0.85 -18.73
C ARG A 569 10.77 1.68 -20.02
N PHE A 570 10.04 1.17 -21.01
CA PHE A 570 9.68 1.93 -22.22
C PHE A 570 8.96 3.23 -21.90
N GLY A 571 8.10 3.23 -20.87
CA GLY A 571 7.43 4.43 -20.38
C GLY A 571 8.37 5.54 -19.87
N ARG A 572 9.69 5.31 -19.80
CA ARG A 572 10.74 6.28 -19.42
C ARG A 572 11.53 6.82 -20.63
N CYS A 573 11.24 6.31 -21.82
CA CYS A 573 11.86 6.73 -23.09
C CYS A 573 10.80 7.27 -24.03
N ASN A 574 11.03 8.45 -24.61
CA ASN A 574 10.08 9.14 -25.49
C ASN A 574 8.63 9.15 -24.95
N ARG A 575 8.51 9.44 -23.66
CA ARG A 575 7.27 9.29 -22.88
C ARG A 575 6.11 10.10 -23.47
N LYS A 576 6.39 11.32 -23.92
CA LYS A 576 5.38 12.19 -24.55
C LYS A 576 5.16 11.88 -26.03
N GLY A 577 6.02 11.05 -26.65
CA GLY A 577 5.98 10.72 -28.08
C GLY A 577 6.22 11.93 -28.98
N LYS A 578 7.06 12.87 -28.54
CA LYS A 578 7.41 14.07 -29.30
C LYS A 578 8.65 13.88 -30.17
N LYS A 579 9.42 12.79 -29.94
CA LYS A 579 10.68 12.52 -30.64
C LYS A 579 10.42 11.54 -31.77
N SER A 580 11.20 11.67 -32.89
CA SER A 580 11.13 10.73 -34.00
C SER A 580 11.48 9.32 -33.53
N VAL A 581 10.83 8.34 -34.17
CA VAL A 581 11.08 6.89 -34.00
C VAL A 581 11.54 6.24 -35.32
N ASP A 582 12.09 7.04 -36.23
CA ASP A 582 12.65 6.56 -37.51
C ASP A 582 13.90 5.70 -37.24
N GLU A 583 14.63 5.99 -36.18
CA GLU A 583 15.74 5.20 -35.67
C GLU A 583 15.34 4.48 -34.38
N ALA A 584 16.04 3.38 -34.05
CA ALA A 584 15.86 2.68 -32.81
C ALA A 584 16.15 3.60 -31.59
N ASN A 585 15.28 3.57 -30.60
CA ASN A 585 15.43 4.30 -29.36
C ASN A 585 15.38 3.39 -28.11
N CYS A 586 15.06 2.10 -28.25
CA CYS A 586 15.04 1.11 -27.18
C CYS A 586 15.84 -0.13 -27.58
N PHE A 587 16.87 -0.45 -26.79
CA PHE A 587 17.78 -1.57 -27.02
C PHE A 587 17.63 -2.58 -25.88
N ILE A 588 17.20 -3.82 -26.21
CA ILE A 588 16.85 -4.85 -25.25
C ILE A 588 17.87 -5.99 -25.35
N TYR A 589 18.58 -6.25 -24.25
CA TYR A 589 19.56 -7.34 -24.14
C TYR A 589 18.87 -8.57 -23.58
N LEU A 590 18.92 -9.67 -24.30
CA LEU A 590 18.18 -10.90 -24.03
C LEU A 590 18.92 -11.91 -23.16
N LYS A 591 20.23 -11.73 -22.92
CA LYS A 591 21.00 -12.63 -22.06
C LYS A 591 21.21 -12.03 -20.68
N ILE A 592 20.98 -12.86 -19.67
CA ILE A 592 21.29 -12.61 -18.25
C ILE A 592 21.97 -13.83 -17.67
N GLU A 593 22.73 -13.67 -16.58
CA GLU A 593 23.39 -14.80 -15.93
C GLU A 593 22.36 -15.77 -15.32
N ASP A 594 22.52 -17.08 -15.58
CA ASP A 594 21.59 -18.15 -15.12
C ASP A 594 21.36 -18.16 -13.60
N LYS A 595 22.36 -17.72 -12.82
CA LYS A 595 22.25 -17.66 -11.35
C LYS A 595 21.14 -16.70 -10.87
N TYR A 596 20.70 -15.75 -11.69
CA TYR A 596 19.60 -14.85 -11.38
C TYR A 596 18.23 -15.42 -11.70
N LEU A 597 18.16 -16.50 -12.49
CA LEU A 597 16.93 -17.19 -12.84
C LEU A 597 16.49 -18.10 -11.69
N LYS A 598 15.24 -17.94 -11.28
CA LYS A 598 14.58 -18.71 -10.23
C LYS A 598 13.74 -19.81 -10.85
N GLU A 599 14.04 -21.06 -10.54
CA GLU A 599 13.25 -22.24 -10.91
C GLU A 599 12.28 -22.62 -9.78
N LYS A 600 11.23 -23.35 -10.13
CA LYS A 600 10.25 -23.87 -9.18
C LYS A 600 10.95 -24.69 -8.07
N GLY A 601 10.62 -24.40 -6.82
CA GLY A 601 11.25 -25.03 -5.66
C GLY A 601 12.67 -24.53 -5.34
N SER A 602 13.27 -23.65 -6.15
CA SER A 602 14.59 -23.08 -5.88
C SER A 602 14.50 -21.96 -4.83
N LYS A 603 15.52 -21.91 -3.96
CA LYS A 603 15.76 -20.78 -3.04
C LYS A 603 16.68 -19.71 -3.65
N TYR A 604 17.29 -19.99 -4.80
CA TYR A 604 18.24 -19.11 -5.49
C TYR A 604 17.58 -18.48 -6.71
N GLY A 605 18.10 -17.32 -7.11
CA GLY A 605 17.52 -16.51 -8.17
C GLY A 605 16.37 -15.61 -7.68
N PHE A 606 16.06 -14.58 -8.46
CA PHE A 606 14.98 -13.62 -8.17
C PHE A 606 14.14 -13.28 -9.40
N ILE A 607 14.60 -13.64 -10.61
CA ILE A 607 13.86 -13.51 -11.86
C ILE A 607 13.20 -14.86 -12.16
N ASP A 608 11.89 -14.90 -12.19
CA ASP A 608 11.14 -16.12 -12.54
C ASP A 608 11.52 -16.61 -13.94
N LYS A 609 12.10 -17.81 -14.02
CA LYS A 609 12.63 -18.38 -15.26
C LYS A 609 11.54 -18.58 -16.32
N ASN A 610 10.35 -19.06 -15.92
CA ASN A 610 9.27 -19.29 -16.86
C ASN A 610 8.70 -17.97 -17.42
N ILE A 611 8.56 -16.95 -16.59
CA ILE A 611 8.13 -15.63 -17.03
C ILE A 611 9.17 -15.02 -17.98
N TYR A 612 10.45 -15.13 -17.65
CA TYR A 612 11.55 -14.64 -18.48
C TYR A 612 11.58 -15.33 -19.85
N GLU A 613 11.56 -16.68 -19.88
CA GLU A 613 11.63 -17.47 -21.12
C GLU A 613 10.41 -17.19 -22.04
N ASN A 614 9.19 -17.12 -21.48
CA ASN A 614 8.00 -16.77 -22.25
C ASN A 614 8.06 -15.32 -22.75
N SER A 615 8.59 -14.41 -21.97
CA SER A 615 8.79 -13.01 -22.38
C SER A 615 9.81 -12.90 -23.50
N LYS A 616 10.94 -13.61 -23.39
CA LYS A 616 11.98 -13.68 -24.42
C LYS A 616 11.42 -14.24 -25.73
N LYS A 617 10.76 -15.41 -25.67
CA LYS A 617 10.12 -16.05 -26.82
C LYS A 617 9.09 -15.13 -27.51
N GLY A 618 8.28 -14.42 -26.73
CA GLY A 618 7.31 -13.47 -27.26
C GLY A 618 7.97 -12.36 -28.08
N LEU A 619 9.06 -11.78 -27.56
CA LEU A 619 9.84 -10.74 -28.25
C LEU A 619 10.53 -11.29 -29.51
N GLU A 620 11.16 -12.48 -29.44
CA GLU A 620 11.82 -13.13 -30.59
C GLU A 620 10.83 -13.44 -31.73
N ASN A 621 9.59 -13.79 -31.41
CA ASN A 621 8.53 -13.96 -32.40
C ASN A 621 8.04 -12.61 -32.97
N TYR A 622 8.15 -11.53 -32.21
CA TYR A 622 7.71 -10.19 -32.63
C TYR A 622 8.74 -9.47 -33.49
N CYS A 623 10.03 -9.53 -33.16
CA CYS A 623 11.09 -8.78 -33.82
C CYS A 623 12.33 -9.65 -34.06
N LYS A 624 13.08 -9.37 -35.13
CA LYS A 624 14.35 -10.02 -35.41
C LYS A 624 15.37 -9.75 -34.32
N VAL A 625 16.22 -10.72 -34.06
CA VAL A 625 17.24 -10.66 -33.00
C VAL A 625 18.61 -10.54 -33.66
N ILE A 626 19.42 -9.60 -33.16
CA ILE A 626 20.85 -9.50 -33.53
C ILE A 626 21.62 -10.50 -32.67
N SER A 627 22.32 -11.43 -33.31
CA SER A 627 23.18 -12.37 -32.60
C SER A 627 24.46 -11.70 -32.08
N LYS A 628 25.10 -12.32 -31.09
CA LYS A 628 26.39 -11.85 -30.55
C LYS A 628 27.44 -11.69 -31.64
N ASP A 629 27.57 -12.69 -32.51
CA ASP A 629 28.56 -12.67 -33.59
C ASP A 629 28.28 -11.52 -34.60
N GLU A 630 27.03 -11.24 -34.90
CA GLU A 630 26.66 -10.12 -35.76
C GLU A 630 27.04 -8.78 -35.12
N ILE A 631 26.79 -8.58 -33.82
CA ILE A 631 27.05 -7.30 -33.15
C ILE A 631 28.57 -7.05 -32.96
N GLU A 632 29.35 -8.11 -32.71
CA GLU A 632 30.81 -8.04 -32.55
C GLU A 632 31.55 -7.78 -33.88
N ASN A 633 31.03 -8.31 -35.02
CA ASN A 633 31.69 -8.26 -36.35
C ASN A 633 31.19 -7.14 -37.26
N PHE A 634 30.21 -6.33 -36.83
CA PHE A 634 29.62 -5.30 -37.69
C PHE A 634 30.28 -3.94 -37.47
N GLU A 635 30.83 -3.35 -38.55
CA GLU A 635 31.53 -2.05 -38.45
C GLU A 635 30.54 -0.85 -38.34
N ASN A 636 29.28 -1.01 -38.83
CA ASN A 636 28.31 0.07 -38.95
C ASN A 636 27.01 -0.20 -38.19
N TYR A 637 26.99 0.12 -36.90
CA TYR A 637 25.77 -0.04 -36.08
C TYR A 637 24.53 0.69 -36.60
N ASN A 638 24.65 1.79 -37.35
CA ASN A 638 23.48 2.47 -37.94
C ASN A 638 22.73 1.56 -38.92
N GLU A 639 23.43 0.88 -39.78
CA GLU A 639 22.84 -0.02 -40.76
C GLU A 639 22.29 -1.28 -40.10
N LEU A 640 23.05 -1.83 -39.13
CA LEU A 640 22.64 -2.98 -38.36
C LEU A 640 21.32 -2.72 -37.63
N PHE A 641 21.26 -1.67 -36.82
CA PHE A 641 20.06 -1.34 -36.05
C PHE A 641 18.87 -0.98 -36.94
N LYS A 642 19.08 -0.30 -38.07
CA LYS A 642 18.03 0.00 -39.05
C LYS A 642 17.41 -1.27 -39.62
N ASN A 643 18.22 -2.31 -39.91
CA ASN A 643 17.76 -3.54 -40.50
C ASN A 643 17.02 -4.46 -39.54
N TYR A 644 17.29 -4.33 -38.23
CA TYR A 644 16.72 -5.17 -37.16
C TYR A 644 15.68 -4.46 -36.30
N SER A 645 15.56 -3.12 -36.41
CA SER A 645 14.60 -2.39 -35.57
C SER A 645 13.16 -2.60 -36.02
N LYS A 646 12.24 -2.58 -35.06
CA LYS A 646 10.80 -2.65 -35.27
C LYS A 646 10.06 -1.69 -34.34
N GLN A 647 9.18 -0.92 -34.92
CA GLN A 647 8.28 -0.07 -34.17
C GLN A 647 7.25 -0.90 -33.42
N ILE A 648 6.93 -0.48 -32.18
CA ILE A 648 5.95 -1.14 -31.31
C ILE A 648 4.95 -0.11 -30.77
N ASN A 649 3.66 -0.38 -30.98
CA ASN A 649 2.56 0.41 -30.42
C ASN A 649 2.01 -0.21 -29.14
N GLU A 650 1.06 0.46 -28.47
CA GLU A 650 0.51 -0.02 -27.20
C GLU A 650 -0.34 -1.30 -27.36
N GLY A 651 -1.05 -1.45 -28.47
CA GLY A 651 -1.79 -2.68 -28.79
C GLY A 651 -0.88 -3.91 -28.93
N ASP A 652 0.29 -3.72 -29.59
CA ASP A 652 1.29 -4.79 -29.70
C ASP A 652 1.82 -5.21 -28.31
N LYS A 653 2.08 -4.26 -27.41
CA LYS A 653 2.54 -4.53 -26.04
C LYS A 653 1.52 -5.36 -25.26
N ILE A 654 0.25 -4.94 -25.32
CA ILE A 654 -0.84 -5.66 -24.65
C ILE A 654 -0.97 -7.08 -25.24
N LYS A 655 -0.92 -7.21 -26.54
CA LYS A 655 -0.98 -8.51 -27.23
C LYS A 655 0.17 -9.43 -26.81
N LEU A 656 1.39 -8.92 -26.74
CA LEU A 656 2.55 -9.68 -26.26
C LEU A 656 2.36 -10.20 -24.85
N ILE A 657 1.82 -9.39 -23.93
CA ILE A 657 1.50 -9.82 -22.57
C ILE A 657 0.42 -10.90 -22.59
N GLU A 658 -0.67 -10.68 -23.33
CA GLU A 658 -1.81 -11.59 -23.36
C GLU A 658 -1.47 -12.97 -23.94
N GLU A 659 -0.63 -13.02 -24.95
CA GLU A 659 -0.22 -14.26 -25.60
C GLU A 659 0.83 -15.05 -24.79
N ASN A 660 1.71 -14.37 -24.05
CA ASN A 660 2.86 -15.01 -23.43
C ASN A 660 2.76 -15.18 -21.91
N LEU A 661 1.97 -14.35 -21.21
CA LEU A 661 1.83 -14.39 -19.75
C LEU A 661 0.46 -14.94 -19.29
N SER A 662 -0.05 -15.94 -20.00
CA SER A 662 -1.26 -16.68 -19.63
C SER A 662 -0.97 -17.71 -18.53
N PHE A 663 -2.01 -18.16 -17.82
CA PHE A 663 -1.87 -19.22 -16.81
C PHE A 663 -1.31 -20.51 -17.42
N GLU A 664 -1.75 -20.90 -18.62
CA GLU A 664 -1.25 -22.11 -19.30
C GLU A 664 0.26 -22.07 -19.55
N ASN A 665 0.79 -20.89 -19.90
CA ASN A 665 2.22 -20.68 -20.11
C ASN A 665 3.00 -20.64 -18.79
N LEU A 666 2.35 -20.23 -17.69
CA LEU A 666 2.99 -19.95 -16.40
C LEU A 666 2.63 -20.94 -15.28
N LYS A 667 1.87 -22.02 -15.55
CA LYS A 667 1.42 -22.98 -14.52
C LYS A 667 2.56 -23.65 -13.74
N GLU A 668 3.75 -23.79 -14.34
CA GLU A 668 4.95 -24.33 -13.69
C GLU A 668 5.88 -23.23 -13.13
N SER A 669 5.47 -21.98 -13.18
CA SER A 669 6.23 -20.83 -12.71
C SER A 669 6.32 -20.80 -11.18
N PRO A 670 7.48 -20.44 -10.60
CA PRO A 670 7.62 -20.08 -9.18
C PRO A 670 6.56 -19.09 -8.70
N PHE A 671 6.23 -18.12 -9.52
CA PHE A 671 5.22 -17.10 -9.21
C PHE A 671 3.84 -17.71 -8.90
N VAL A 672 3.40 -18.68 -9.71
CA VAL A 672 2.11 -19.35 -9.49
C VAL A 672 2.15 -20.20 -8.21
N GLU A 673 3.23 -20.93 -7.98
CA GLU A 673 3.40 -21.75 -6.76
C GLU A 673 3.38 -20.86 -5.50
N GLU A 674 4.14 -19.78 -5.50
CA GLU A 674 4.20 -18.83 -4.38
C GLU A 674 2.85 -18.16 -4.12
N PHE A 675 2.14 -17.76 -5.18
CA PHE A 675 0.80 -17.19 -5.07
C PHE A 675 -0.18 -18.18 -4.41
N GLU A 676 -0.26 -19.41 -4.91
CA GLU A 676 -1.16 -20.45 -4.40
C GLU A 676 -0.89 -20.78 -2.93
N ASN A 677 0.39 -20.88 -2.56
CA ASN A 677 0.79 -21.13 -1.18
C ASN A 677 0.44 -19.96 -0.25
N ALA A 678 0.68 -18.74 -0.68
CA ALA A 678 0.34 -17.54 0.07
C ALA A 678 -1.19 -17.40 0.23
N TYR A 679 -1.96 -17.62 -0.82
CA TYR A 679 -3.42 -17.54 -0.78
C TYR A 679 -4.02 -18.54 0.23
N LYS A 680 -3.58 -19.81 0.18
CA LYS A 680 -3.99 -20.83 1.16
C LYS A 680 -3.61 -20.47 2.59
N LYS A 681 -2.43 -19.87 2.79
CA LYS A 681 -1.98 -19.36 4.10
C LYS A 681 -2.93 -18.28 4.62
N TYR A 682 -3.26 -17.26 3.82
CA TYR A 682 -4.17 -16.18 4.22
C TYR A 682 -5.57 -16.68 4.51
N GLN A 683 -6.07 -17.62 3.71
CA GLN A 683 -7.37 -18.26 3.95
C GLN A 683 -7.40 -18.99 5.31
N ARG A 684 -6.33 -19.71 5.68
CA ARG A 684 -6.22 -20.36 6.99
C ARG A 684 -6.18 -19.35 8.13
N ILE A 685 -5.39 -18.27 8.01
CA ILE A 685 -5.28 -17.24 9.04
C ILE A 685 -6.63 -16.60 9.31
N LEU A 686 -7.37 -16.18 8.26
CA LEU A 686 -8.65 -15.51 8.46
C LEU A 686 -9.72 -16.43 9.06
N ASN A 687 -9.70 -17.73 8.73
CA ASN A 687 -10.65 -18.72 9.20
C ASN A 687 -10.24 -19.38 10.53
N SER A 688 -9.02 -19.15 11.06
CA SER A 688 -8.60 -19.69 12.34
C SER A 688 -9.10 -18.82 13.50
N ASP A 689 -9.29 -19.42 14.67
CA ASP A 689 -9.59 -18.70 15.91
C ASP A 689 -8.34 -18.01 16.50
N GLU A 690 -7.17 -18.29 15.94
CA GLU A 690 -5.90 -17.70 16.37
C GLU A 690 -5.66 -16.36 15.68
N ASN A 691 -5.37 -15.33 16.47
CA ASN A 691 -4.77 -14.12 15.91
C ASN A 691 -3.29 -14.38 15.66
N SER A 692 -2.78 -13.93 14.52
CA SER A 692 -1.35 -14.00 14.28
C SER A 692 -0.62 -13.13 15.28
N GLN A 693 0.02 -13.78 16.25
CA GLN A 693 0.98 -13.10 17.10
C GLN A 693 2.18 -12.71 16.26
N ASP A 694 2.35 -11.40 16.14
CA ASP A 694 3.65 -10.71 16.09
C ASP A 694 4.62 -10.95 14.98
N VAL A 695 4.47 -11.48 13.84
CA VAL A 695 5.57 -11.40 12.84
C VAL A 695 5.16 -11.58 11.37
N LEU A 696 3.91 -11.84 11.08
CA LEU A 696 3.50 -12.01 9.68
C LEU A 696 3.43 -10.66 8.97
N LYS A 697 4.23 -10.49 7.93
CA LYS A 697 4.17 -9.35 7.02
C LYS A 697 3.55 -9.80 5.70
N LEU A 698 2.82 -8.91 5.01
CA LEU A 698 2.29 -9.19 3.67
C LEU A 698 3.42 -9.36 2.65
N ARG A 699 4.52 -8.62 2.86
CA ARG A 699 5.77 -8.80 2.10
C ARG A 699 6.81 -9.37 3.04
N ASP A 700 7.38 -10.49 2.69
CA ASP A 700 8.53 -11.06 3.40
C ASP A 700 9.84 -10.36 2.97
N ILE A 701 9.90 -9.05 3.24
CA ILE A 701 11.10 -8.26 2.99
C ILE A 701 12.03 -8.51 4.17
N GLN A 702 12.93 -9.46 4.03
CA GLN A 702 14.01 -9.72 4.95
C GLN A 702 15.11 -8.68 4.78
N SER A 703 14.81 -7.42 5.11
CA SER A 703 15.78 -6.34 5.03
C SER A 703 16.12 -5.80 6.41
N VAL A 704 17.35 -5.34 6.56
CA VAL A 704 17.89 -4.73 7.76
C VAL A 704 18.32 -3.30 7.45
N THR A 705 18.02 -2.39 8.37
CA THR A 705 18.48 -1.00 8.27
C THR A 705 19.90 -0.90 8.83
N VAL A 706 20.83 -0.44 8.01
CA VAL A 706 22.25 -0.32 8.38
C VAL A 706 22.78 1.10 8.16
N ILE A 707 23.80 1.47 8.97
CA ILE A 707 24.68 2.61 8.73
C ILE A 707 26.01 2.03 8.28
N PRO A 708 26.55 2.40 7.09
CA PRO A 708 27.90 2.01 6.69
C PRO A 708 28.96 2.55 7.66
N TYR A 709 30.02 1.79 7.89
CA TYR A 709 31.00 2.11 8.92
C TYR A 709 31.67 3.48 8.72
N ASN A 710 32.12 3.81 7.50
CA ASN A 710 32.72 5.11 7.22
C ASN A 710 31.72 6.27 7.41
N ILE A 711 30.45 6.11 7.07
CA ILE A 711 29.41 7.10 7.36
C ILE A 711 29.22 7.25 8.87
N TYR A 712 29.28 6.14 9.63
CA TYR A 712 29.23 6.18 11.08
C TYR A 712 30.43 6.93 11.68
N GLU A 713 31.66 6.59 11.29
CA GLU A 713 32.87 7.27 11.75
C GLU A 713 32.86 8.79 11.49
N GLU A 714 32.46 9.20 10.29
CA GLU A 714 32.38 10.62 9.91
C GLU A 714 31.32 11.38 10.70
N ASN A 715 30.29 10.71 11.22
CA ASN A 715 29.12 11.33 11.86
C ASN A 715 28.87 10.82 13.29
N GLU A 716 29.83 10.18 13.94
CA GLU A 716 29.68 9.47 15.21
C GLU A 716 29.04 10.33 16.32
N GLU A 717 29.57 11.55 16.54
CA GLU A 717 29.06 12.46 17.57
C GLU A 717 27.61 12.88 17.28
N ASN A 718 27.28 13.22 16.02
CA ASN A 718 25.94 13.59 15.60
C ASN A 718 24.95 12.42 15.76
N ILE A 719 25.34 11.21 15.35
CA ILE A 719 24.52 10.00 15.49
C ILE A 719 24.22 9.73 16.97
N LYS A 720 25.22 9.82 17.85
CA LYS A 720 25.03 9.66 19.30
C LYS A 720 24.11 10.73 19.89
N GLU A 721 24.22 11.99 19.44
CA GLU A 721 23.33 13.06 19.85
C GLU A 721 21.88 12.81 19.40
N LEU A 722 21.68 12.41 18.14
CA LEU A 722 20.37 12.09 17.61
C LEU A 722 19.71 10.92 18.38
N ILE A 723 20.47 9.88 18.71
CA ILE A 723 19.98 8.75 19.53
C ILE A 723 19.54 9.24 20.91
N LYS A 724 20.33 10.09 21.58
CA LYS A 724 19.95 10.67 22.87
C LYS A 724 18.64 11.46 22.76
N LYS A 725 18.47 12.30 21.71
CA LYS A 725 17.21 13.05 21.48
C LYS A 725 16.02 12.11 21.25
N ILE A 726 16.22 11.00 20.53
CA ILE A 726 15.17 9.99 20.30
C ILE A 726 14.74 9.34 21.62
N GLU A 727 15.65 9.11 22.55
CA GLU A 727 15.42 8.45 23.84
C GLU A 727 14.91 9.40 24.93
N ASP A 728 15.10 10.69 24.79
CA ASP A 728 14.70 11.68 25.78
C ASP A 728 13.17 11.87 25.80
N LYS A 729 12.55 11.35 26.86
CA LYS A 729 11.10 11.45 27.07
C LYS A 729 10.62 12.87 27.43
N ASN A 730 11.53 13.79 27.77
CA ASN A 730 11.18 15.19 28.06
C ASN A 730 11.01 16.01 26.77
N LEU A 731 11.57 15.57 25.65
CA LEU A 731 11.34 16.20 24.36
C LEU A 731 9.95 15.85 23.80
N SER A 732 9.40 16.77 23.06
CA SER A 732 8.14 16.55 22.35
C SER A 732 8.24 15.37 21.37
N LEU A 733 7.11 14.75 21.05
CA LEU A 733 7.08 13.67 20.06
C LEU A 733 7.57 14.15 18.69
N GLU A 734 7.28 15.40 18.33
CA GLU A 734 7.74 16.02 17.06
C GLU A 734 9.26 16.12 17.01
N GLU A 735 9.90 16.64 18.06
CA GLU A 735 11.38 16.73 18.13
C GLU A 735 12.04 15.38 18.08
N ARG A 736 11.51 14.39 18.78
CA ARG A 736 12.03 13.01 18.77
C ARG A 736 11.88 12.35 17.40
N GLN A 737 10.75 12.58 16.70
CA GLN A 737 10.53 12.07 15.34
C GLN A 737 11.45 12.76 14.33
N LYS A 738 11.70 14.06 14.47
CA LYS A 738 12.65 14.80 13.64
C LYS A 738 14.07 14.24 13.81
N ALA A 739 14.51 14.02 15.05
CA ALA A 739 15.80 13.38 15.32
C ALA A 739 15.90 11.98 14.71
N LYS A 740 14.80 11.19 14.76
CA LYS A 740 14.75 9.90 14.10
C LYS A 740 14.85 10.02 12.57
N THR A 741 14.17 10.95 11.96
CA THR A 741 14.24 11.22 10.52
C THR A 741 15.68 11.56 10.10
N ASP A 742 16.35 12.43 10.84
CA ASP A 742 17.71 12.83 10.54
C ASP A 742 18.72 11.67 10.72
N LEU A 743 18.51 10.81 11.72
CA LEU A 743 19.28 9.57 11.86
C LEU A 743 19.07 8.63 10.67
N LEU A 744 17.81 8.44 10.26
CA LEU A 744 17.47 7.56 9.14
C LEU A 744 18.02 8.03 7.80
N LYS A 745 18.30 9.32 7.61
CA LYS A 745 18.99 9.84 6.41
C LYS A 745 20.36 9.23 6.19
N LYS A 746 21.05 8.85 7.27
CA LYS A 746 22.37 8.20 7.24
C LYS A 746 22.32 6.69 7.05
N THR A 747 21.13 6.12 6.86
CA THR A 747 20.91 4.68 6.76
C THR A 747 20.52 4.26 5.35
N LEU A 748 20.73 2.98 5.07
CA LEU A 748 20.11 2.28 3.93
C LEU A 748 19.54 0.94 4.39
N SER A 749 18.70 0.34 3.54
CA SER A 749 18.11 -0.98 3.80
C SER A 749 18.79 -2.00 2.89
N ILE A 750 19.36 -3.05 3.47
CA ILE A 750 19.99 -4.15 2.74
C ILE A 750 19.29 -5.47 3.07
N GLN A 751 19.40 -6.46 2.19
CA GLN A 751 18.84 -7.79 2.41
C GLN A 751 19.58 -8.51 3.55
N TYR A 752 18.85 -9.25 4.40
CA TYR A 752 19.42 -9.91 5.58
C TYR A 752 20.55 -10.91 5.25
N TYR A 753 20.44 -11.64 4.11
CA TYR A 753 21.47 -12.56 3.67
C TYR A 753 22.80 -11.87 3.34
N GLN A 754 22.77 -10.59 2.95
CA GLN A 754 23.96 -9.79 2.71
C GLN A 754 24.75 -9.51 4.00
N LEU A 755 24.11 -9.65 5.17
CA LEU A 755 24.80 -9.50 6.46
C LEU A 755 25.50 -10.78 6.94
N SER A 756 25.05 -11.97 6.51
CA SER A 756 25.41 -13.23 7.18
C SER A 756 26.80 -13.74 6.87
N GLU A 757 27.42 -13.37 5.72
CA GLU A 757 28.67 -13.97 5.28
C GLU A 757 29.91 -13.06 5.41
N TYR A 758 29.76 -11.72 5.45
CA TYR A 758 30.87 -10.77 5.28
C TYR A 758 30.90 -9.61 6.28
N PHE A 759 29.95 -9.51 7.22
CA PHE A 759 29.86 -8.36 8.12
C PHE A 759 30.09 -8.75 9.58
N LYS A 760 31.08 -8.15 10.23
CA LYS A 760 31.12 -8.08 11.69
C LYS A 760 30.13 -6.99 12.13
N ILE A 761 29.11 -7.39 12.86
CA ILE A 761 28.17 -6.47 13.48
C ILE A 761 28.88 -5.90 14.72
N LEU A 762 29.03 -4.59 14.81
CA LEU A 762 29.40 -3.91 16.03
C LEU A 762 28.29 -4.10 17.08
N ASP A 763 28.69 -4.24 18.35
CA ASP A 763 27.77 -4.64 19.43
C ASP A 763 26.48 -3.80 19.42
N SER A 764 25.35 -4.47 19.16
CA SER A 764 24.05 -3.85 18.87
C SER A 764 23.45 -3.08 20.06
N LYS A 765 24.05 -3.15 21.25
CA LYS A 765 23.55 -2.47 22.44
C LYS A 765 23.71 -0.94 22.41
N GLU A 766 24.70 -0.42 21.69
CA GLU A 766 24.97 1.02 21.65
C GLU A 766 24.14 1.76 20.57
N TYR A 767 23.55 1.06 19.60
CA TYR A 767 22.97 1.66 18.39
C TYR A 767 21.48 1.36 18.15
N ASN A 768 20.76 1.03 19.20
CA ASN A 768 19.34 0.75 19.12
C ASN A 768 18.51 2.04 19.11
N SER A 769 17.83 2.34 17.99
CA SER A 769 16.83 3.42 17.89
C SER A 769 15.50 3.08 18.59
N ASN A 770 15.51 2.26 19.62
CA ASN A 770 14.38 1.55 20.21
C ASN A 770 13.30 2.42 20.86
N SER A 771 13.44 3.74 20.90
CA SER A 771 12.58 4.53 21.78
C SER A 771 11.27 5.02 21.17
N ILE A 772 11.15 5.01 19.83
CA ILE A 772 9.91 5.44 19.15
C ILE A 772 9.14 4.26 18.56
N ASN A 773 9.85 3.22 18.09
CA ASN A 773 9.26 1.96 17.63
C ASN A 773 10.09 0.78 18.14
N LYS A 774 9.51 -0.08 18.94
CA LYS A 774 10.14 -1.28 19.50
C LYS A 774 10.69 -2.27 18.46
N PHE A 775 10.44 -2.06 17.18
CA PHE A 775 10.73 -3.01 16.09
C PHE A 775 11.79 -2.58 15.09
N GLU A 776 12.33 -1.37 15.19
CA GLU A 776 13.41 -0.92 14.29
C GLU A 776 14.77 -1.00 14.99
N LYS A 777 15.62 -1.91 14.49
CA LYS A 777 17.03 -1.97 14.87
C LYS A 777 17.84 -1.35 13.75
N ILE A 778 18.75 -0.44 14.08
CA ILE A 778 19.77 0.09 13.17
C ILE A 778 21.09 -0.55 13.55
N ILE A 779 21.79 -1.08 12.57
CA ILE A 779 23.06 -1.80 12.73
C ILE A 779 24.14 -1.00 12.02
N VAL A 780 25.32 -0.86 12.63
CA VAL A 780 26.50 -0.36 11.94
C VAL A 780 27.17 -1.53 11.23
N ALA A 781 27.20 -1.47 9.90
CA ALA A 781 27.82 -2.50 9.07
C ALA A 781 29.27 -2.14 8.79
N ILE A 782 30.21 -3.08 9.05
CA ILE A 782 31.62 -2.91 8.69
C ILE A 782 31.77 -3.09 7.17
N SER A 783 31.45 -2.04 6.45
CA SER A 783 31.58 -1.97 4.99
C SER A 783 31.73 -0.53 4.58
N ASP A 784 32.36 -0.30 3.44
CA ASP A 784 32.53 1.03 2.91
C ASP A 784 31.32 1.48 2.11
N TYR A 785 31.11 2.77 2.13
CA TYR A 785 30.10 3.45 1.34
C TYR A 785 30.79 4.49 0.45
N ASP A 786 30.41 4.51 -0.81
CA ASP A 786 30.87 5.50 -1.77
C ASP A 786 29.68 6.30 -2.30
N LYS A 787 29.81 7.62 -2.44
CA LYS A 787 28.71 8.50 -2.88
C LYS A 787 28.33 8.31 -4.35
N GLU A 788 29.22 7.76 -5.18
CA GLU A 788 28.96 7.49 -6.58
C GLU A 788 28.44 6.05 -6.78
N LEU A 789 29.02 5.08 -6.05
CA LEU A 789 28.74 3.65 -6.21
C LEU A 789 27.72 3.10 -5.20
N GLY A 790 27.47 3.82 -4.10
CA GLY A 790 26.63 3.36 -3.00
C GLY A 790 27.38 2.40 -2.05
N PHE A 791 26.64 1.51 -1.41
CA PHE A 791 27.14 0.55 -0.44
C PHE A 791 28.02 -0.53 -1.11
N CYS A 792 29.21 -0.73 -0.61
CA CYS A 792 30.22 -1.67 -1.09
C CYS A 792 30.53 -2.74 -0.03
N ALA A 793 30.69 -3.99 -0.44
CA ALA A 793 30.76 -5.13 0.48
C ALA A 793 32.08 -5.28 1.25
N THR A 794 33.21 -4.64 0.86
CA THR A 794 34.49 -4.80 1.52
C THR A 794 35.38 -3.56 1.49
N LYS A 795 36.08 -3.32 2.62
CA LYS A 795 36.93 -2.17 2.91
C LYS A 795 38.22 -2.07 2.08
N ASN A 796 38.68 -3.09 1.39
CA ASN A 796 40.04 -3.16 0.86
C ASN A 796 40.23 -3.77 -0.53
N SER A 797 39.20 -3.91 -1.34
CA SER A 797 39.37 -4.46 -2.69
C SER A 797 39.22 -3.39 -3.76
N LYS A 798 40.31 -3.13 -4.48
CA LYS A 798 40.24 -2.53 -5.82
C LYS A 798 39.38 -3.35 -6.78
N ASN A 799 38.97 -4.55 -6.37
CA ASN A 799 37.97 -5.41 -7.03
C ASN A 799 36.73 -5.46 -6.13
N PHE A 800 35.67 -4.77 -6.50
CA PHE A 800 34.39 -4.82 -5.83
C PHE A 800 33.77 -6.22 -5.98
N TYR A 801 33.78 -7.02 -4.90
CA TYR A 801 33.02 -8.25 -4.83
C TYR A 801 31.66 -7.94 -4.26
N PHE A 802 30.63 -8.00 -5.07
CA PHE A 802 29.25 -7.80 -4.68
C PHE A 802 28.61 -9.14 -4.36
N ILE A 803 27.87 -9.17 -3.28
CA ILE A 803 27.13 -10.36 -2.84
C ILE A 803 25.78 -10.40 -3.56
#